data_b6ad1c6485bd9b314b9939c8649ef0e0
#
_entry.id   b6ad1c6485bd9b314b9939c8649ef0e0
#
_cell.length_a   1.000
_cell.length_b   1.000
_cell.length_c   1.000
_cell.angle_alpha   90.00
_cell.angle_beta   90.00
_cell.angle_gamma   90.00
#
_symmetry.space_group_name_H-M   'P 1'
#
loop_
_entity.id
_entity.type
_entity.pdbx_description
1 polymer ?
#
loop_
_entity_poly.entity_id
_entity_poly.type
_entity_poly.pdbx_seq_one_letter_code
_entity_poly.pdbx_strand_id
1 'polypeptide(L)'
;MKKKNWMKGLALTALGLMAVSCNKMDFGGMQITEEVITQNAEEKLGITIADGQTWQMTQQVNAKVDVNMSNGEDYKVAIYSNNPILDGHGIVLAEGKVSDGGHFSKNFTCPTSSSELYIGLTDAANYTIYKPAVIENGVLGVAFGTTAKNNAPRRSYQVGNDVYDVFTFPTAEELQAAFPTSIPAGADEVADLATMEKYNTKYYEYQNLYWIYLRNGAGYNYKVTKTGEVEIGGTWNNAAVGPYNVYVAVNGNVTLKRNGTEKMNLYILSGNVTIDSSYGECGGMISVAEGATLNDARDHIAHNSGITVYNHGTFNTTNYKYDIGNNAKIYNEAAFTSTNALSYSAGSSNTSYFYNIGDDALLTAPSMTFNSTCNFISEGTVNIAGETFVTQSGITWVNNGKYTTNTLKFSAHNGTFYNYCQLIVKDNCWFLDGSFNMMDNSYAEMGTAVVNNFHVVMGNNSGLNIKNGTAFGQQGNGIDQGFFAKDDNAVAYVRLGGVTKIPFHNSPCALQISGAHLTFCYETMNFYDGCSLDFYASYENANYWNQGDAAKIAYEKSRDRTWKNNGAIEVSFTDGNFAPVRAGECSATWNRSGTVKDETYPVYCYAFEDTKVGDYDMNDVVIKAQETANGKINLKVVACGATLNLNIRLYPAGTRSTNEVAHYDGSPETLTYNGQDEVHLMLGAEAGAMVNTGSSATARPITIQIDKGNYDPAHLPLAIFSAAQGEIRLAGSGQAPYGVIIPEDWSWPRERICITQAYNEAGHRFADFAATVGTAEDWYKHPTNWVMNEASLGY
;
A
#
# COMPACT_ATOMS: atom_id res chain seq x y z
N MET A 1 40.54 -23.49 38.85
CA MET A 1 39.10 -23.59 38.69
C MET A 1 38.30 -23.66 40.03
N LYS A 2 38.68 -24.47 40.99
CA LYS A 2 37.87 -24.57 42.26
C LYS A 2 37.89 -23.33 43.19
N LYS A 3 38.90 -22.47 43.13
CA LYS A 3 38.97 -21.25 43.97
C LYS A 3 38.04 -20.10 43.44
N LYS A 4 37.77 -20.04 42.16
CA LYS A 4 36.95 -18.99 41.57
C LYS A 4 35.44 -19.15 41.89
N ASN A 5 34.98 -20.41 42.01
CA ASN A 5 33.60 -20.72 42.36
C ASN A 5 33.25 -20.50 43.82
N TRP A 6 34.27 -20.59 44.72
CA TRP A 6 34.03 -20.38 46.17
C TRP A 6 33.88 -18.90 46.48
N MET A 7 34.64 -18.03 45.82
CA MET A 7 34.48 -16.56 45.96
C MET A 7 33.15 -16.06 45.38
N LYS A 8 32.68 -16.67 44.26
CA LYS A 8 31.37 -16.36 43.72
C LYS A 8 30.22 -16.71 44.65
N GLY A 9 30.29 -17.85 45.30
CA GLY A 9 29.29 -18.27 46.28
C GLY A 9 29.25 -17.37 47.54
N LEU A 10 30.38 -16.82 47.98
CA LEU A 10 30.43 -15.92 49.14
C LEU A 10 29.88 -14.52 48.80
N ALA A 11 30.13 -14.03 47.60
CA ALA A 11 29.61 -12.74 47.15
C ALA A 11 28.08 -12.81 46.98
N LEU A 12 27.53 -13.91 46.41
CA LEU A 12 26.10 -14.09 46.29
C LEU A 12 25.37 -14.25 47.60
N THR A 13 25.97 -14.95 48.57
CA THR A 13 25.35 -15.07 49.91
C THR A 13 25.32 -13.72 50.64
N ALA A 14 26.31 -12.88 50.42
CA ALA A 14 26.32 -11.53 50.95
C ALA A 14 25.26 -10.62 50.28
N LEU A 15 25.07 -10.70 48.98
CA LEU A 15 24.03 -9.98 48.25
C LEU A 15 22.60 -10.47 48.57
N GLY A 16 22.39 -11.79 48.71
CA GLY A 16 21.09 -12.34 49.08
C GLY A 16 20.64 -11.92 50.50
N LEU A 17 21.57 -11.63 51.38
CA LEU A 17 21.29 -11.10 52.71
C LEU A 17 20.98 -9.59 52.72
N MET A 18 21.43 -8.84 51.67
CA MET A 18 21.12 -7.42 51.52
C MET A 18 19.69 -7.15 51.07
N ALA A 19 19.12 -8.02 50.25
CA ALA A 19 17.76 -7.84 49.75
C ALA A 19 16.66 -8.05 50.81
N VAL A 20 17.01 -8.57 51.99
CA VAL A 20 16.07 -8.87 53.11
C VAL A 20 16.10 -7.83 54.21
N SER A 21 17.08 -6.90 54.22
CA SER A 21 17.20 -5.91 55.31
C SER A 21 17.39 -4.49 54.76
N CYS A 22 16.34 -3.71 54.87
CA CYS A 22 16.33 -2.26 54.66
C CYS A 22 17.14 -1.48 55.73
N ASN A 23 18.16 -2.06 56.35
CA ASN A 23 19.02 -1.36 57.28
C ASN A 23 20.44 -1.28 56.71
N LYS A 24 21.01 -0.07 56.74
CA LYS A 24 22.38 0.26 56.40
C LYS A 24 23.36 -0.84 56.79
N MET A 25 23.81 -1.65 55.83
CA MET A 25 25.01 -2.44 56.00
C MET A 25 26.16 -1.73 55.29
N ASP A 26 27.11 -1.23 56.07
CA ASP A 26 28.40 -0.75 55.60
C ASP A 26 29.25 -1.97 55.22
N PHE A 27 29.40 -2.18 53.94
CA PHE A 27 30.12 -3.34 53.36
C PHE A 27 31.63 -3.17 53.35
N GLY A 28 32.18 -2.35 54.21
CA GLY A 28 33.62 -2.38 54.50
C GLY A 28 34.52 -2.37 53.26
N GLY A 29 34.22 -1.56 52.27
CA GLY A 29 35.07 -1.33 51.12
C GLY A 29 34.98 -2.38 49.97
N MET A 30 33.99 -3.27 49.93
CA MET A 30 33.76 -4.13 48.78
C MET A 30 33.08 -3.28 47.66
N GLN A 31 33.80 -3.05 46.57
CA GLN A 31 33.19 -2.48 45.35
C GLN A 31 32.31 -3.54 44.72
N ILE A 32 31.02 -3.28 44.61
CA ILE A 32 30.09 -4.08 43.83
C ILE A 32 30.40 -3.78 42.35
N THR A 33 30.91 -4.78 41.63
CA THR A 33 31.24 -4.65 40.20
C THR A 33 29.98 -4.85 39.33
N GLU A 34 29.95 -4.29 38.16
CA GLU A 34 28.84 -4.49 37.20
C GLU A 34 28.62 -5.99 36.90
N GLU A 35 29.67 -6.83 36.86
CA GLU A 35 29.57 -8.30 36.71
C GLU A 35 28.72 -8.92 37.83
N VAL A 36 28.88 -8.47 39.06
CA VAL A 36 28.11 -8.95 40.24
C VAL A 36 26.67 -8.45 40.16
N ILE A 37 26.45 -7.22 39.73
CA ILE A 37 25.12 -6.66 39.54
C ILE A 37 24.36 -7.44 38.45
N THR A 38 25.00 -7.68 37.31
CA THR A 38 24.39 -8.43 36.19
C THR A 38 24.06 -9.87 36.60
N GLN A 39 24.98 -10.55 37.30
CA GLN A 39 24.71 -11.89 37.81
C GLN A 39 23.53 -11.95 38.78
N ASN A 40 23.40 -10.96 39.64
CA ASN A 40 22.25 -10.86 40.54
C ASN A 40 20.94 -10.65 39.79
N ALA A 41 20.95 -9.80 38.76
CA ALA A 41 19.79 -9.59 37.90
C ALA A 41 19.37 -10.88 37.22
N GLU A 42 20.32 -11.60 36.63
CA GLU A 42 20.07 -12.89 35.97
C GLU A 42 19.44 -13.92 36.92
N GLU A 43 19.95 -14.01 38.15
CA GLU A 43 19.38 -14.92 39.16
C GLU A 43 17.96 -14.50 39.57
N LYS A 44 17.73 -13.22 39.84
CA LYS A 44 16.42 -12.72 40.29
C LYS A 44 15.36 -12.79 39.19
N LEU A 45 15.72 -12.41 38.00
CA LEU A 45 14.81 -12.40 36.83
C LEU A 45 14.64 -13.80 36.23
N GLY A 46 15.51 -14.75 36.54
CA GLY A 46 15.50 -16.08 35.93
C GLY A 46 15.86 -16.07 34.47
N ILE A 47 16.72 -15.15 34.05
CA ILE A 47 17.12 -14.94 32.66
C ILE A 47 18.63 -15.03 32.47
N THR A 48 19.09 -15.05 31.25
CA THR A 48 20.46 -14.76 30.84
C THR A 48 20.46 -13.50 30.01
N ILE A 49 21.31 -12.54 30.37
CA ILE A 49 21.45 -11.28 29.63
C ILE A 49 22.51 -11.48 28.55
N ALA A 50 22.15 -11.24 27.28
CA ALA A 50 23.09 -11.32 26.17
C ALA A 50 24.18 -10.24 26.29
N ASP A 51 25.44 -10.57 26.03
CA ASP A 51 26.57 -9.62 26.09
C ASP A 51 26.38 -8.37 25.23
N GLY A 52 25.63 -8.52 24.10
CA GLY A 52 25.31 -7.42 23.19
C GLY A 52 23.95 -6.76 23.41
N GLN A 53 23.22 -7.10 24.49
CA GLN A 53 21.92 -6.50 24.78
C GLN A 53 22.08 -5.04 25.20
N THR A 54 21.60 -4.13 24.34
CA THR A 54 21.74 -2.67 24.55
C THR A 54 20.55 -2.07 25.29
N TRP A 55 19.48 -2.83 25.52
CA TRP A 55 18.20 -2.35 26.06
C TRP A 55 17.54 -1.27 25.20
N GLN A 56 18.05 -1.04 23.99
CA GLN A 56 17.53 -0.03 23.09
C GLN A 56 16.35 -0.62 22.31
N MET A 57 15.20 -0.01 22.48
CA MET A 57 13.95 -0.38 21.82
C MET A 57 13.50 0.66 20.78
N THR A 58 14.43 1.53 20.38
CA THR A 58 14.21 2.54 19.33
C THR A 58 15.26 2.42 18.25
N GLN A 59 14.88 2.77 17.03
CA GLN A 59 15.75 2.79 15.85
C GLN A 59 15.72 4.17 15.18
N GLN A 60 16.82 4.52 14.53
CA GLN A 60 16.92 5.71 13.68
C GLN A 60 16.49 5.36 12.26
N VAL A 61 15.56 6.12 11.72
CA VAL A 61 15.03 5.94 10.36
C VAL A 61 15.22 7.22 9.57
N ASN A 62 15.65 7.10 8.32
CA ASN A 62 15.71 8.21 7.38
C ASN A 62 14.48 8.20 6.47
N ALA A 63 13.60 9.17 6.61
CA ALA A 63 12.49 9.36 5.69
C ALA A 63 12.99 9.95 4.36
N LYS A 64 12.44 9.43 3.25
CA LYS A 64 12.62 9.96 1.90
C LYS A 64 11.26 9.99 1.22
N VAL A 65 10.68 11.18 1.11
CA VAL A 65 9.36 11.38 0.52
C VAL A 65 9.49 12.22 -0.73
N ASP A 66 9.14 11.64 -1.86
CA ASP A 66 9.11 12.32 -3.15
C ASP A 66 7.70 12.82 -3.42
N VAL A 67 7.56 14.09 -3.80
CA VAL A 67 6.27 14.68 -4.09
C VAL A 67 6.25 15.21 -5.52
N ASN A 68 5.37 14.65 -6.35
CA ASN A 68 5.22 15.05 -7.75
C ASN A 68 3.73 15.02 -8.14
N MET A 69 2.98 15.98 -7.61
CA MET A 69 1.53 16.09 -7.80
C MET A 69 1.16 16.87 -9.07
N SER A 70 2.15 17.45 -9.74
CA SER A 70 2.02 18.19 -11.00
C SER A 70 1.06 19.39 -10.92
N ASN A 71 1.03 20.07 -9.78
CA ASN A 71 0.15 21.22 -9.53
C ASN A 71 0.86 22.47 -8.99
N GLY A 72 2.15 22.39 -8.68
CA GLY A 72 2.99 23.53 -8.22
C GLY A 72 2.67 24.01 -6.81
N GLU A 73 1.99 23.21 -5.97
CA GLU A 73 1.63 23.59 -4.60
C GLU A 73 2.72 23.23 -3.59
N ASP A 74 2.63 23.80 -2.41
CA ASP A 74 3.44 23.43 -1.25
C ASP A 74 2.63 22.49 -0.34
N TYR A 75 3.33 21.52 0.25
CA TYR A 75 2.75 20.48 1.08
C TYR A 75 3.41 20.41 2.45
N LYS A 76 2.62 20.04 3.48
CA LYS A 76 3.14 19.53 4.75
C LYS A 76 3.28 18.01 4.63
N VAL A 77 4.45 17.47 4.98
CA VAL A 77 4.67 16.03 5.18
C VAL A 77 4.66 15.75 6.67
N ALA A 78 3.93 14.74 7.11
CA ALA A 78 3.99 14.23 8.47
C ALA A 78 4.11 12.69 8.45
N ILE A 79 4.93 12.14 9.33
CA ILE A 79 5.16 10.70 9.50
C ILE A 79 4.55 10.30 10.83
N TYR A 80 3.68 9.29 10.81
CA TYR A 80 2.93 8.83 11.97
C TYR A 80 3.33 7.40 12.33
N SER A 81 3.40 7.12 13.64
CA SER A 81 3.64 5.77 14.14
C SER A 81 2.38 4.89 14.14
N ASN A 82 1.21 5.49 13.98
CA ASN A 82 -0.09 4.83 13.98
C ASN A 82 -0.86 5.15 12.70
N ASN A 83 -1.99 4.50 12.49
CA ASN A 83 -2.91 4.88 11.41
C ASN A 83 -3.81 6.04 11.86
N PRO A 84 -3.54 7.29 11.41
CA PRO A 84 -4.28 8.45 11.92
C PRO A 84 -5.77 8.44 11.60
N ILE A 85 -6.15 7.73 10.55
CA ILE A 85 -7.54 7.64 10.11
C ILE A 85 -8.31 6.66 11.01
N LEU A 86 -7.71 5.50 11.24
CA LEU A 86 -8.34 4.46 12.06
C LEU A 86 -8.46 4.89 13.52
N ASP A 87 -7.40 5.46 14.08
CA ASP A 87 -7.34 5.81 15.49
C ASP A 87 -8.00 7.16 15.80
N GLY A 88 -8.29 7.96 14.77
CA GLY A 88 -8.86 9.29 14.90
C GLY A 88 -7.90 10.36 15.40
N HIS A 89 -6.65 10.00 15.66
CA HIS A 89 -5.55 10.91 16.03
C HIS A 89 -4.23 10.44 15.41
N GLY A 90 -3.29 11.34 15.19
CA GLY A 90 -1.96 11.05 14.65
C GLY A 90 -0.88 11.18 15.69
N ILE A 91 -0.01 10.17 15.83
CA ILE A 91 1.21 10.25 16.63
C ILE A 91 2.38 10.62 15.71
N VAL A 92 2.78 11.88 15.72
CA VAL A 92 3.74 12.47 14.78
C VAL A 92 5.17 12.15 15.19
N LEU A 93 5.87 11.36 14.39
CA LEU A 93 7.30 11.05 14.53
C LEU A 93 8.19 12.13 13.92
N ALA A 94 7.78 12.65 12.76
CA ALA A 94 8.50 13.72 12.07
C ALA A 94 7.54 14.50 11.16
N GLU A 95 7.85 15.77 10.92
CA GLU A 95 7.09 16.61 10.01
C GLU A 95 7.98 17.64 9.31
N GLY A 96 7.51 18.21 8.24
CA GLY A 96 8.16 19.28 7.49
C GLY A 96 7.38 19.72 6.28
N LYS A 97 8.01 20.54 5.44
CA LYS A 97 7.40 21.10 4.23
C LYS A 97 8.18 20.67 3.00
N VAL A 98 7.48 20.53 1.90
CA VAL A 98 8.03 20.18 0.58
C VAL A 98 7.18 20.83 -0.50
N SER A 99 7.80 21.35 -1.56
CA SER A 99 7.08 21.85 -2.74
C SER A 99 6.86 20.71 -3.73
N ASP A 100 5.86 20.85 -4.58
CA ASP A 100 5.64 19.95 -5.70
C ASP A 100 6.88 19.81 -6.59
N GLY A 101 7.23 18.59 -7.00
CA GLY A 101 8.48 18.25 -7.67
C GLY A 101 9.69 18.14 -6.74
N GLY A 102 9.51 18.31 -5.42
CA GLY A 102 10.56 18.30 -4.42
C GLY A 102 10.69 16.99 -3.65
N HIS A 103 11.71 16.97 -2.78
CA HIS A 103 12.03 15.83 -1.91
C HIS A 103 12.04 16.27 -0.46
N PHE A 104 11.36 15.53 0.40
CA PHE A 104 11.48 15.67 1.85
C PHE A 104 12.40 14.58 2.39
N SER A 105 13.39 14.97 3.18
CA SER A 105 14.27 14.01 3.88
C SER A 105 14.48 14.45 5.31
N LYS A 106 14.25 13.54 6.25
CA LYS A 106 14.42 13.80 7.68
C LYS A 106 14.74 12.52 8.44
N ASN A 107 15.69 12.60 9.35
CA ASN A 107 15.94 11.53 10.31
C ASN A 107 14.98 11.67 11.49
N PHE A 108 14.49 10.55 11.97
CA PHE A 108 13.63 10.48 13.15
C PHE A 108 13.83 9.15 13.89
N THR A 109 13.35 9.12 15.12
CA THR A 109 13.39 7.94 15.99
C THR A 109 12.01 7.29 16.05
N CYS A 110 11.95 5.96 15.93
CA CYS A 110 10.73 5.19 16.15
C CYS A 110 11.04 3.88 16.90
N PRO A 111 10.02 3.17 17.43
CA PRO A 111 10.23 1.86 18.04
C PRO A 111 10.85 0.86 17.08
N THR A 112 11.75 -0.02 17.55
CA THR A 112 12.33 -1.11 16.75
C THR A 112 11.27 -2.11 16.28
N SER A 113 10.20 -2.26 17.06
CA SER A 113 9.03 -3.09 16.70
C SER A 113 8.18 -2.52 15.55
N SER A 114 8.43 -1.29 15.11
CA SER A 114 7.70 -0.68 14.01
C SER A 114 8.28 -1.12 12.66
N SER A 115 7.50 -1.84 11.87
CA SER A 115 7.86 -2.26 10.50
C SER A 115 7.18 -1.41 9.43
N GLU A 116 6.00 -0.87 9.73
CA GLU A 116 5.20 -0.02 8.85
C GLU A 116 4.83 1.28 9.56
N LEU A 117 4.89 2.38 8.85
CA LEU A 117 4.51 3.71 9.32
C LEU A 117 3.56 4.36 8.31
N TYR A 118 2.87 5.41 8.70
CA TYR A 118 1.97 6.15 7.82
C TYR A 118 2.54 7.52 7.49
N ILE A 119 2.49 7.89 6.22
CA ILE A 119 2.94 9.21 5.75
C ILE A 119 1.73 10.00 5.28
N GLY A 120 1.51 11.17 5.86
CA GLY A 120 0.49 12.15 5.42
C GLY A 120 1.12 13.25 4.58
N LEU A 121 0.51 13.52 3.43
CA LEU A 121 0.80 14.66 2.57
C LEU A 121 -0.39 15.61 2.61
N THR A 122 -0.23 16.78 3.24
CA THR A 122 -1.30 17.78 3.45
C THR A 122 -1.08 18.99 2.57
N ASP A 123 -2.09 19.40 1.83
CA ASP A 123 -2.06 20.60 0.99
C ASP A 123 -2.47 21.88 1.73
N ALA A 124 -2.47 23.01 1.02
CA ALA A 124 -2.84 24.32 1.54
C ALA A 124 -4.32 24.42 1.97
N ALA A 125 -5.18 23.54 1.48
CA ALA A 125 -6.58 23.44 1.88
C ALA A 125 -6.80 22.52 3.10
N ASN A 126 -5.70 22.07 3.74
CA ASN A 126 -5.70 21.09 4.84
C ASN A 126 -6.26 19.71 4.45
N TYR A 127 -6.18 19.38 3.18
CA TYR A 127 -6.52 18.06 2.71
C TYR A 127 -5.30 17.14 2.80
N THR A 128 -5.45 15.97 3.42
CA THR A 128 -4.33 15.04 3.62
C THR A 128 -4.56 13.73 2.89
N ILE A 129 -3.55 13.29 2.14
CA ILE A 129 -3.46 11.95 1.57
C ILE A 129 -2.52 11.15 2.46
N TYR A 130 -2.93 9.94 2.86
CA TYR A 130 -2.11 9.05 3.69
C TYR A 130 -1.63 7.85 2.88
N LYS A 131 -0.37 7.47 3.07
CA LYS A 131 0.19 6.23 2.54
C LYS A 131 0.89 5.45 3.62
N PRO A 132 0.67 4.13 3.75
CA PRO A 132 1.53 3.26 4.52
C PRO A 132 2.88 3.12 3.81
N ALA A 133 3.94 2.99 4.58
CA ALA A 133 5.27 2.71 4.06
C ALA A 133 6.03 1.79 5.03
N VAL A 134 6.77 0.84 4.46
CA VAL A 134 7.57 -0.12 5.20
C VAL A 134 8.98 0.44 5.42
N ILE A 135 9.55 0.19 6.60
CA ILE A 135 10.93 0.52 6.90
C ILE A 135 11.84 -0.57 6.32
N GLU A 136 12.69 -0.19 5.37
CA GLU A 136 13.65 -1.10 4.75
C GLU A 136 15.08 -0.60 4.99
N ASN A 137 15.89 -1.37 5.70
CA ASN A 137 17.29 -1.03 6.00
C ASN A 137 17.47 0.38 6.61
N GLY A 138 16.59 0.77 7.53
CA GLY A 138 16.62 2.09 8.17
C GLY A 138 16.17 3.25 7.28
N VAL A 139 15.53 2.98 6.16
CA VAL A 139 14.97 3.98 5.24
C VAL A 139 13.46 3.77 5.11
N LEU A 140 12.71 4.85 5.21
CA LEU A 140 11.28 4.92 4.93
C LEU A 140 11.09 5.68 3.61
N GLY A 141 10.86 4.95 2.51
CA GLY A 141 10.71 5.54 1.18
C GLY A 141 9.25 5.57 0.72
N VAL A 142 8.77 6.73 0.27
CA VAL A 142 7.44 6.86 -0.35
C VAL A 142 7.45 7.95 -1.42
N ALA A 143 6.62 7.76 -2.45
CA ALA A 143 6.37 8.78 -3.46
C ALA A 143 4.88 9.11 -3.52
N PHE A 144 4.55 10.39 -3.67
CA PHE A 144 3.23 10.90 -3.94
C PHE A 144 3.18 11.48 -5.36
N GLY A 145 2.11 11.21 -6.09
CA GLY A 145 1.94 11.64 -7.47
C GLY A 145 2.72 10.77 -8.47
N THR A 146 2.84 11.26 -9.68
CA THR A 146 3.59 10.57 -10.73
C THR A 146 5.08 10.67 -10.43
N THR A 147 5.75 9.55 -10.29
CA THR A 147 7.21 9.53 -10.27
C THR A 147 7.73 10.09 -11.59
N ALA A 148 8.56 11.13 -11.52
CA ALA A 148 9.29 11.60 -12.71
C ALA A 148 9.95 10.38 -13.39
N LYS A 149 9.87 10.34 -14.73
CA LYS A 149 10.47 9.28 -15.55
C LYS A 149 11.93 9.05 -15.18
N ASN A 150 12.15 8.27 -14.16
CA ASN A 150 13.44 7.63 -14.02
C ASN A 150 13.41 6.47 -15.00
N ASN A 151 14.43 6.39 -15.86
CA ASN A 151 14.81 5.17 -16.58
C ASN A 151 15.21 4.05 -15.60
N ALA A 152 14.43 3.89 -14.53
CA ALA A 152 14.54 2.74 -13.67
C ALA A 152 14.23 1.51 -14.53
N PRO A 153 15.02 0.45 -14.45
CA PRO A 153 14.71 -0.79 -15.11
C PRO A 153 13.27 -1.13 -14.74
N ARG A 154 12.45 -1.43 -15.76
CA ARG A 154 11.04 -1.84 -15.65
C ARG A 154 10.85 -2.59 -14.36
N ARG A 155 9.88 -2.19 -13.56
CA ARG A 155 9.53 -2.91 -12.33
C ARG A 155 9.56 -4.39 -12.66
N SER A 156 10.48 -5.12 -12.07
CA SER A 156 10.39 -6.56 -12.07
C SER A 156 9.05 -6.83 -11.40
N TYR A 157 8.05 -7.20 -12.21
CA TYR A 157 6.79 -7.69 -11.67
C TYR A 157 7.18 -8.77 -10.68
N GLN A 158 7.06 -8.50 -9.40
CA GLN A 158 7.23 -9.53 -8.42
C GLN A 158 6.07 -10.49 -8.65
N VAL A 159 6.36 -11.46 -9.49
CA VAL A 159 5.63 -12.69 -9.64
C VAL A 159 5.58 -13.30 -8.24
N GLY A 160 4.48 -13.15 -7.61
CA GLY A 160 4.18 -13.62 -6.26
C GLY A 160 2.69 -13.50 -5.99
N ASN A 161 1.96 -12.99 -6.97
CA ASN A 161 0.51 -12.97 -7.00
C ASN A 161 0.04 -13.76 -8.21
N ASP A 162 -0.71 -14.83 -8.00
CA ASP A 162 -1.36 -15.69 -9.00
C ASP A 162 -2.12 -14.92 -10.10
N VAL A 163 -2.42 -13.64 -9.86
CA VAL A 163 -3.14 -12.73 -10.76
C VAL A 163 -2.36 -12.45 -12.05
N TYR A 164 -1.04 -12.34 -11.98
CA TYR A 164 -0.19 -12.04 -13.14
C TYR A 164 0.23 -13.29 -13.91
N ASP A 165 0.01 -14.48 -13.38
CA ASP A 165 0.42 -15.74 -14.00
C ASP A 165 -0.31 -16.04 -15.31
N VAL A 166 -1.46 -15.39 -15.53
CA VAL A 166 -2.20 -15.49 -16.80
C VAL A 166 -1.58 -14.63 -17.91
N PHE A 167 -0.68 -13.69 -17.58
CA PHE A 167 -0.06 -12.78 -18.53
C PHE A 167 1.36 -13.19 -18.87
N THR A 168 1.71 -13.11 -20.17
CA THR A 168 3.08 -13.35 -20.65
C THR A 168 3.64 -12.04 -21.18
N PHE A 169 4.60 -11.47 -20.47
CA PHE A 169 5.28 -10.25 -20.91
C PHE A 169 6.40 -10.58 -21.91
N PRO A 170 6.67 -9.69 -22.90
CA PRO A 170 7.75 -9.90 -23.82
C PRO A 170 9.12 -9.83 -23.13
N THR A 171 10.05 -10.67 -23.55
CA THR A 171 11.44 -10.60 -23.09
C THR A 171 12.15 -9.37 -23.67
N ALA A 172 13.28 -9.02 -23.10
CA ALA A 172 14.13 -7.93 -23.63
C ALA A 172 14.61 -8.22 -25.05
N GLU A 173 14.90 -9.49 -25.36
CA GLU A 173 15.30 -9.95 -26.69
C GLU A 173 14.14 -9.83 -27.69
N GLU A 174 12.92 -10.20 -27.30
CA GLU A 174 11.73 -10.04 -28.16
C GLU A 174 11.45 -8.57 -28.47
N LEU A 175 11.57 -7.69 -27.47
CA LEU A 175 11.40 -6.25 -27.68
C LEU A 175 12.52 -5.67 -28.55
N GLN A 176 13.77 -6.08 -28.33
CA GLN A 176 14.88 -5.65 -29.19
C GLN A 176 14.68 -6.11 -30.64
N ALA A 177 14.18 -7.33 -30.85
CA ALA A 177 13.87 -7.83 -32.17
C ALA A 177 12.67 -7.13 -32.82
N ALA A 178 11.68 -6.69 -32.03
CA ALA A 178 10.52 -5.94 -32.51
C ALA A 178 10.88 -4.49 -32.93
N PHE A 179 11.91 -3.89 -32.36
CA PHE A 179 12.34 -2.51 -32.63
C PHE A 179 13.77 -2.42 -33.15
N PRO A 180 14.04 -2.91 -34.40
CA PRO A 180 15.35 -2.78 -34.99
C PRO A 180 15.69 -1.30 -35.27
N THR A 181 16.93 -0.93 -35.00
CA THR A 181 17.39 0.46 -35.14
C THR A 181 17.65 0.90 -36.58
N SER A 182 17.67 -0.04 -37.50
CA SER A 182 17.89 0.22 -38.94
C SER A 182 17.28 -0.89 -39.82
N ILE A 183 17.05 -0.54 -41.07
CA ILE A 183 16.68 -1.52 -42.10
C ILE A 183 17.88 -2.44 -42.36
N PRO A 184 17.70 -3.77 -42.39
CA PRO A 184 18.78 -4.70 -42.74
C PRO A 184 19.40 -4.40 -44.10
N ALA A 185 20.74 -4.52 -44.17
CA ALA A 185 21.43 -4.38 -45.44
C ALA A 185 20.97 -5.45 -46.45
N GLY A 186 20.65 -5.05 -47.66
CA GLY A 186 20.12 -5.93 -48.70
C GLY A 186 18.61 -6.12 -48.68
N ALA A 187 17.85 -5.36 -47.87
CA ALA A 187 16.39 -5.32 -47.97
C ALA A 187 15.97 -4.71 -49.34
N ASP A 188 15.01 -5.36 -50.00
CA ASP A 188 14.54 -5.00 -51.31
C ASP A 188 13.46 -3.91 -51.26
N GLU A 189 13.54 -2.86 -52.09
CA GLU A 189 12.55 -1.77 -52.15
C GLU A 189 11.25 -2.24 -52.82
N VAL A 190 10.14 -2.15 -52.12
CA VAL A 190 8.82 -2.62 -52.60
C VAL A 190 8.15 -1.61 -53.50
N ALA A 191 8.42 -0.32 -53.33
CA ALA A 191 7.75 0.76 -54.07
C ALA A 191 8.36 1.05 -55.47
N ASP A 192 9.34 0.28 -55.96
CA ASP A 192 10.00 0.51 -57.23
C ASP A 192 9.65 -0.56 -58.25
N LEU A 193 8.64 -0.27 -59.10
CA LEU A 193 8.20 -1.14 -60.17
C LEU A 193 9.35 -1.51 -61.15
N ALA A 194 10.34 -0.61 -61.32
CA ALA A 194 11.49 -0.87 -62.18
C ALA A 194 12.49 -1.91 -61.60
N THR A 195 12.48 -2.15 -60.31
CA THR A 195 13.33 -3.17 -59.64
C THR A 195 12.65 -4.54 -59.64
N MET A 196 11.37 -4.66 -59.94
CA MET A 196 10.61 -5.90 -59.90
C MET A 196 11.03 -6.92 -60.95
N GLU A 197 11.50 -6.49 -62.13
CA GLU A 197 12.05 -7.41 -63.15
C GLU A 197 13.28 -8.19 -62.62
N LYS A 198 14.01 -7.63 -61.66
CA LYS A 198 15.18 -8.27 -61.06
C LYS A 198 14.87 -9.54 -60.28
N TYR A 199 13.69 -9.70 -59.80
CA TYR A 199 13.38 -10.73 -58.77
C TYR A 199 12.70 -11.98 -59.32
N ASN A 200 12.62 -12.11 -60.64
CA ASN A 200 12.07 -13.30 -61.28
C ASN A 200 10.63 -13.62 -60.82
N THR A 201 9.88 -12.57 -60.48
CA THR A 201 8.48 -12.65 -60.09
C THR A 201 7.68 -12.92 -61.36
N LYS A 202 6.77 -13.91 -61.29
CA LYS A 202 5.82 -14.07 -62.38
C LYS A 202 4.88 -12.87 -62.37
N TYR A 203 5.01 -12.07 -63.39
CA TYR A 203 4.22 -10.90 -63.66
C TYR A 203 2.92 -11.32 -64.35
N TYR A 204 1.79 -10.94 -63.78
CA TYR A 204 0.49 -11.09 -64.41
C TYR A 204 -0.18 -9.73 -64.55
N GLU A 205 -0.38 -9.30 -65.76
CA GLU A 205 -1.24 -8.16 -66.08
C GLU A 205 -2.68 -8.67 -66.09
N TYR A 206 -3.48 -8.34 -65.10
CA TYR A 206 -4.91 -8.59 -65.09
C TYR A 206 -5.62 -7.27 -64.73
N GLN A 207 -6.38 -6.75 -65.67
CA GLN A 207 -7.15 -5.49 -65.53
C GLN A 207 -6.32 -4.25 -65.13
N ASN A 208 -5.11 -4.07 -65.66
CA ASN A 208 -4.19 -2.98 -65.34
C ASN A 208 -3.69 -2.93 -63.89
N LEU A 209 -3.75 -4.00 -63.13
CA LEU A 209 -3.17 -4.16 -61.81
C LEU A 209 -1.88 -4.96 -61.89
N TYR A 210 -0.80 -4.39 -61.34
CA TYR A 210 0.49 -5.07 -61.22
C TYR A 210 0.55 -5.79 -59.91
N TRP A 211 0.72 -7.13 -59.94
CA TRP A 211 0.81 -7.95 -58.76
C TRP A 211 2.26 -8.25 -58.42
N ILE A 212 2.69 -7.90 -57.20
CA ILE A 212 3.99 -8.22 -56.70
C ILE A 212 3.87 -9.53 -55.92
N TYR A 213 4.51 -10.58 -56.41
CA TYR A 213 4.69 -11.82 -55.69
C TYR A 213 5.95 -11.73 -54.85
N LEU A 214 5.79 -11.66 -53.57
CA LEU A 214 6.92 -11.78 -52.65
C LEU A 214 7.53 -13.17 -52.75
N ARG A 215 8.87 -13.28 -52.79
CA ARG A 215 9.56 -14.58 -52.84
C ARG A 215 9.21 -15.42 -51.62
N ASN A 216 8.92 -16.68 -51.85
CA ASN A 216 8.67 -17.67 -50.83
C ASN A 216 9.94 -17.91 -50.01
N GLY A 217 9.96 -17.55 -48.74
CA GLY A 217 11.05 -17.87 -47.85
C GLY A 217 10.96 -17.12 -46.52
N ALA A 218 11.04 -17.83 -45.41
CA ALA A 218 11.19 -17.20 -44.10
C ALA A 218 12.47 -16.34 -44.06
N GLY A 219 12.36 -15.14 -43.53
CA GLY A 219 13.50 -14.25 -43.34
C GLY A 219 13.85 -13.31 -44.47
N TYR A 220 13.05 -13.28 -45.59
CA TYR A 220 13.23 -12.24 -46.60
C TYR A 220 12.88 -10.86 -46.05
N ASN A 221 13.73 -9.88 -46.37
CA ASN A 221 13.60 -8.49 -45.91
C ASN A 221 13.21 -7.60 -47.08
N TYR A 222 12.13 -6.86 -46.92
CA TYR A 222 11.65 -5.84 -47.84
C TYR A 222 11.63 -4.48 -47.12
N LYS A 223 11.76 -3.40 -47.88
CA LYS A 223 11.70 -2.04 -47.34
C LYS A 223 10.74 -1.16 -48.15
N VAL A 224 10.12 -0.22 -47.49
CA VAL A 224 9.33 0.86 -48.06
C VAL A 224 9.96 2.18 -47.59
N THR A 225 10.64 2.88 -48.51
CA THR A 225 11.33 4.15 -48.19
C THR A 225 10.72 5.33 -48.94
N LYS A 226 9.72 5.10 -49.81
CA LYS A 226 9.04 6.13 -50.58
C LYS A 226 7.62 6.37 -50.08
N THR A 227 7.18 7.60 -50.13
CA THR A 227 5.81 8.01 -49.81
C THR A 227 4.85 7.65 -50.94
N GLY A 228 3.54 7.55 -50.62
CA GLY A 228 2.49 7.25 -51.59
C GLY A 228 1.80 5.92 -51.33
N GLU A 229 1.15 5.35 -52.35
CA GLU A 229 0.51 4.05 -52.24
C GLU A 229 1.48 2.93 -52.62
N VAL A 230 1.51 1.88 -51.80
CA VAL A 230 2.33 0.69 -52.01
C VAL A 230 1.44 -0.53 -51.87
N GLU A 231 1.34 -1.31 -52.92
CA GLU A 231 0.63 -2.57 -52.90
C GLU A 231 1.60 -3.73 -52.63
N ILE A 232 1.30 -4.51 -51.60
CA ILE A 232 2.08 -5.68 -51.22
C ILE A 232 1.24 -6.92 -51.59
N GLY A 233 1.61 -7.59 -52.66
CA GLY A 233 0.96 -8.81 -53.13
C GLY A 233 1.39 -10.03 -52.34
N GLY A 234 0.48 -11.00 -52.21
CA GLY A 234 0.78 -12.30 -51.66
C GLY A 234 0.99 -13.38 -52.73
N THR A 235 1.58 -14.51 -52.38
CA THR A 235 1.66 -15.69 -53.28
C THR A 235 0.35 -16.43 -53.28
N TRP A 236 -0.14 -16.80 -54.42
CA TRP A 236 -1.43 -17.51 -54.58
C TRP A 236 -1.36 -19.00 -54.18
N ASN A 237 -0.19 -19.49 -53.80
CA ASN A 237 -0.02 -20.92 -53.42
C ASN A 237 0.72 -21.04 -52.08
N ASN A 238 -0.05 -21.40 -51.06
CA ASN A 238 0.34 -22.02 -49.82
C ASN A 238 0.94 -21.18 -48.70
N ALA A 239 0.14 -21.09 -47.73
CA ALA A 239 0.25 -20.85 -46.30
C ALA A 239 1.50 -21.39 -45.55
N ALA A 240 2.50 -21.94 -46.21
CA ALA A 240 3.56 -22.67 -45.57
C ALA A 240 4.91 -21.95 -45.50
N VAL A 241 5.04 -20.76 -46.04
CA VAL A 241 6.35 -20.09 -46.17
C VAL A 241 6.27 -18.67 -45.67
N GLY A 242 6.77 -18.43 -44.51
CA GLY A 242 6.89 -17.13 -43.90
C GLY A 242 7.13 -17.23 -42.39
N PRO A 243 7.33 -16.17 -41.63
CA PRO A 243 7.07 -14.77 -42.00
C PRO A 243 8.22 -14.16 -42.80
N TYR A 244 7.88 -13.24 -43.69
CA TYR A 244 8.81 -12.28 -44.28
C TYR A 244 8.67 -10.94 -43.57
N ASN A 245 9.70 -10.09 -43.68
CA ASN A 245 9.79 -8.84 -42.96
C ASN A 245 9.62 -7.64 -43.88
N VAL A 246 8.81 -6.69 -43.50
CA VAL A 246 8.62 -5.44 -44.23
C VAL A 246 8.97 -4.27 -43.29
N TYR A 247 9.97 -3.51 -43.68
CA TYR A 247 10.45 -2.34 -42.93
C TYR A 247 9.98 -1.06 -43.61
N VAL A 248 9.21 -0.24 -42.91
CA VAL A 248 8.75 1.05 -43.38
C VAL A 248 9.52 2.15 -42.71
N ALA A 249 10.27 2.94 -43.51
CA ALA A 249 10.99 4.10 -43.06
C ALA A 249 10.84 5.25 -44.05
N VAL A 250 9.80 6.06 -43.84
CA VAL A 250 9.45 7.16 -44.71
C VAL A 250 9.47 8.51 -43.94
N ASN A 251 9.72 9.59 -44.68
CA ASN A 251 9.49 10.92 -44.15
C ASN A 251 8.23 11.50 -44.81
N GLY A 252 7.07 11.21 -44.21
CA GLY A 252 5.77 11.56 -44.72
C GLY A 252 4.76 10.44 -44.66
N ASN A 253 3.82 10.41 -45.60
CA ASN A 253 2.70 9.48 -45.59
C ASN A 253 2.93 8.33 -46.58
N VAL A 254 2.57 7.13 -46.16
CA VAL A 254 2.48 5.95 -47.03
C VAL A 254 1.21 5.17 -46.74
N THR A 255 0.55 4.67 -47.80
CA THR A 255 -0.60 3.79 -47.68
C THR A 255 -0.22 2.40 -48.17
N LEU A 256 -0.32 1.42 -47.27
CA LEU A 256 -0.06 0.02 -47.57
C LEU A 256 -1.38 -0.67 -47.95
N LYS A 257 -1.41 -1.22 -49.14
CA LYS A 257 -2.50 -2.08 -49.66
C LYS A 257 -1.99 -3.50 -49.76
N ARG A 258 -2.80 -4.48 -49.45
CA ARG A 258 -2.39 -5.89 -49.51
C ARG A 258 -3.47 -6.76 -50.10
N ASN A 259 -3.02 -7.68 -50.90
CA ASN A 259 -3.86 -8.73 -51.46
C ASN A 259 -3.20 -10.08 -51.21
N GLY A 260 -3.49 -10.70 -50.07
CA GLY A 260 -2.98 -12.02 -49.71
C GLY A 260 -3.10 -12.31 -48.20
N THR A 261 -2.88 -13.58 -47.83
CA THR A 261 -3.09 -14.12 -46.47
C THR A 261 -1.80 -14.60 -45.80
N GLU A 262 -0.63 -14.26 -46.37
CA GLU A 262 0.64 -14.75 -45.82
C GLU A 262 1.05 -14.04 -44.56
N LYS A 263 1.80 -14.77 -43.68
CA LYS A 263 2.37 -14.22 -42.45
C LYS A 263 3.45 -13.19 -42.79
N MET A 264 3.36 -12.02 -42.17
CA MET A 264 4.28 -10.92 -42.36
C MET A 264 4.58 -10.22 -41.04
N ASN A 265 5.85 -9.87 -40.84
CA ASN A 265 6.27 -8.95 -39.79
C ASN A 265 6.37 -7.55 -40.42
N LEU A 266 5.61 -6.60 -39.85
CA LEU A 266 5.61 -5.22 -40.30
C LEU A 266 6.31 -4.35 -39.26
N TYR A 267 7.44 -3.77 -39.65
CA TYR A 267 8.24 -2.86 -38.82
C TYR A 267 8.06 -1.42 -39.29
N ILE A 268 7.37 -0.60 -38.52
CA ILE A 268 7.17 0.81 -38.85
C ILE A 268 8.20 1.60 -38.05
N LEU A 269 9.32 1.95 -38.70
CA LEU A 269 10.45 2.61 -38.07
C LEU A 269 10.28 4.13 -38.05
N SER A 270 9.61 4.70 -39.06
CA SER A 270 9.29 6.13 -39.11
C SER A 270 8.18 6.44 -40.14
N GLY A 271 7.56 7.61 -40.01
CA GLY A 271 6.54 8.13 -40.88
C GLY A 271 5.11 7.89 -40.43
N ASN A 272 4.17 8.31 -41.26
CA ASN A 272 2.74 8.12 -41.04
C ASN A 272 2.21 7.05 -42.02
N VAL A 273 2.03 5.86 -41.50
CA VAL A 273 1.66 4.67 -42.26
C VAL A 273 0.17 4.41 -42.15
N THR A 274 -0.52 4.28 -43.24
CA THR A 274 -1.91 3.83 -43.28
C THR A 274 -1.98 2.40 -43.79
N ILE A 275 -2.60 1.49 -43.10
CA ILE A 275 -3.01 0.19 -43.59
C ILE A 275 -4.42 0.35 -44.17
N ASP A 276 -4.56 0.15 -45.45
CA ASP A 276 -5.85 0.27 -46.16
C ASP A 276 -6.84 -0.84 -45.75
N SER A 277 -8.12 -0.55 -45.82
CA SER A 277 -9.18 -1.51 -45.48
C SER A 277 -9.16 -2.80 -46.34
N SER A 278 -8.55 -2.73 -47.51
CA SER A 278 -8.34 -3.89 -48.39
C SER A 278 -7.17 -4.78 -47.97
N TYR A 279 -6.35 -4.32 -47.03
CA TYR A 279 -5.20 -5.08 -46.51
C TYR A 279 -5.68 -6.32 -45.76
N GLY A 280 -5.40 -7.49 -46.31
CA GLY A 280 -5.83 -8.76 -45.71
C GLY A 280 -5.20 -9.06 -44.36
N GLU A 281 -5.59 -10.17 -43.77
CA GLU A 281 -5.01 -10.63 -42.48
C GLU A 281 -3.49 -10.76 -42.60
N CYS A 282 -2.77 -10.25 -41.63
CA CYS A 282 -1.37 -10.55 -41.43
C CYS A 282 -1.20 -11.31 -40.11
N GLY A 283 -1.05 -12.62 -40.18
CA GLY A 283 -0.54 -13.38 -39.08
C GLY A 283 0.97 -13.11 -38.99
N GLY A 284 1.45 -12.68 -37.85
CA GLY A 284 2.86 -12.32 -37.64
C GLY A 284 2.98 -11.24 -36.60
N MET A 285 3.73 -10.22 -36.92
CA MET A 285 4.01 -9.13 -35.96
C MET A 285 3.80 -7.76 -36.64
N ILE A 286 3.31 -6.81 -35.88
CA ILE A 286 3.36 -5.38 -36.20
C ILE A 286 4.13 -4.67 -35.11
N SER A 287 5.14 -3.88 -35.46
CA SER A 287 5.81 -2.98 -34.52
C SER A 287 5.74 -1.53 -35.00
N VAL A 288 5.44 -0.61 -34.09
CA VAL A 288 5.37 0.83 -34.34
C VAL A 288 6.41 1.49 -33.44
N ALA A 289 7.49 1.99 -34.04
CA ALA A 289 8.58 2.61 -33.32
C ALA A 289 8.18 3.97 -32.74
N GLU A 290 8.94 4.46 -31.78
CA GLU A 290 8.78 5.80 -31.20
C GLU A 290 8.81 6.87 -32.31
N GLY A 291 7.87 7.80 -32.27
CA GLY A 291 7.71 8.86 -33.29
C GLY A 291 7.05 8.42 -34.60
N ALA A 292 6.84 7.13 -34.81
CA ALA A 292 6.08 6.62 -35.95
C ALA A 292 4.56 6.56 -35.67
N THR A 293 3.77 6.64 -36.75
CA THR A 293 2.31 6.54 -36.65
C THR A 293 1.78 5.43 -37.57
N LEU A 294 0.94 4.57 -37.00
CA LEU A 294 0.15 3.61 -37.75
C LEU A 294 -1.34 3.98 -37.68
N ASN A 295 -1.98 4.12 -38.83
CA ASN A 295 -3.43 4.24 -38.98
C ASN A 295 -3.97 2.95 -39.63
N ASP A 296 -4.64 2.14 -38.86
CA ASP A 296 -5.22 0.88 -39.33
C ASP A 296 -6.68 1.10 -39.72
N ALA A 297 -6.95 1.06 -41.03
CA ALA A 297 -8.29 1.26 -41.57
C ALA A 297 -9.08 -0.07 -41.75
N ARG A 298 -8.53 -1.19 -41.32
CA ARG A 298 -9.23 -2.47 -41.33
C ARG A 298 -10.30 -2.52 -40.25
N ASP A 299 -11.24 -3.45 -40.37
CA ASP A 299 -12.28 -3.69 -39.36
C ASP A 299 -11.82 -4.70 -38.27
N HIS A 300 -10.69 -5.34 -38.47
CA HIS A 300 -10.10 -6.27 -37.50
C HIS A 300 -8.57 -6.34 -37.66
N ILE A 301 -7.90 -6.67 -36.57
CA ILE A 301 -6.44 -6.83 -36.58
C ILE A 301 -6.02 -8.27 -36.94
N ALA A 302 -6.75 -9.25 -36.46
CA ALA A 302 -6.57 -10.65 -36.84
C ALA A 302 -7.88 -11.40 -36.66
N HIS A 303 -8.28 -12.19 -37.70
CA HIS A 303 -9.51 -12.96 -37.63
C HIS A 303 -9.27 -14.40 -37.14
N ASN A 304 -8.29 -15.10 -37.70
CA ASN A 304 -8.04 -16.52 -37.37
C ASN A 304 -6.57 -16.89 -37.08
N SER A 305 -5.64 -15.99 -37.29
CA SER A 305 -4.22 -16.24 -37.11
C SER A 305 -3.68 -15.29 -36.05
N GLY A 306 -3.14 -15.81 -34.95
CA GLY A 306 -2.57 -14.95 -33.89
C GLY A 306 -1.60 -13.90 -34.43
N ILE A 307 -1.69 -12.70 -33.91
CA ILE A 307 -0.78 -11.59 -34.23
C ILE A 307 -0.20 -11.02 -32.94
N THR A 308 1.06 -10.57 -33.00
CA THR A 308 1.65 -9.79 -31.92
C THR A 308 1.85 -8.34 -32.39
N VAL A 309 1.37 -7.39 -31.60
CA VAL A 309 1.56 -5.96 -31.85
C VAL A 309 2.41 -5.37 -30.74
N TYR A 310 3.44 -4.66 -31.13
CA TYR A 310 4.28 -3.85 -30.23
C TYR A 310 4.14 -2.38 -30.62
N ASN A 311 3.61 -1.55 -29.76
CA ASN A 311 3.40 -0.13 -30.03
C ASN A 311 4.20 0.75 -29.07
N HIS A 312 5.26 1.37 -29.58
CA HIS A 312 6.02 2.45 -28.92
C HIS A 312 5.74 3.83 -29.53
N GLY A 313 4.91 3.90 -30.56
CA GLY A 313 4.54 5.12 -31.26
C GLY A 313 3.06 5.45 -31.13
N THR A 314 2.43 5.81 -32.22
CA THR A 314 0.99 6.09 -32.28
C THR A 314 0.29 5.05 -33.13
N PHE A 315 -0.65 4.32 -32.56
CA PHE A 315 -1.50 3.35 -33.25
C PHE A 315 -2.94 3.85 -33.25
N ASN A 316 -3.48 4.15 -34.41
CA ASN A 316 -4.86 4.60 -34.58
C ASN A 316 -5.67 3.55 -35.35
N THR A 317 -6.88 3.25 -34.90
CA THR A 317 -7.86 2.49 -35.67
C THR A 317 -8.93 3.45 -36.22
N THR A 318 -9.23 3.36 -37.51
CA THR A 318 -10.09 4.33 -38.17
C THR A 318 -11.41 3.77 -38.73
N ASN A 319 -11.63 2.44 -38.62
CA ASN A 319 -12.87 1.84 -39.03
C ASN A 319 -13.99 2.03 -38.00
N TYR A 320 -15.24 1.90 -38.42
CA TYR A 320 -16.42 2.10 -37.57
C TYR A 320 -16.53 1.07 -36.41
N LYS A 321 -15.88 -0.08 -36.53
CA LYS A 321 -15.75 -1.11 -35.51
C LYS A 321 -14.40 -1.80 -35.72
N TYR A 322 -13.62 -1.89 -34.66
CA TYR A 322 -12.34 -2.56 -34.72
C TYR A 322 -12.35 -3.80 -33.85
N ASP A 323 -12.16 -4.96 -34.46
CA ASP A 323 -12.19 -6.24 -33.75
C ASP A 323 -10.77 -6.79 -33.53
N ILE A 324 -10.45 -7.07 -32.30
CA ILE A 324 -9.23 -7.75 -31.92
C ILE A 324 -9.53 -9.24 -31.86
N GLY A 325 -9.09 -9.95 -32.89
CA GLY A 325 -9.48 -11.33 -33.14
C GLY A 325 -8.71 -12.36 -32.31
N ASN A 326 -8.74 -13.60 -32.78
CA ASN A 326 -8.24 -14.78 -32.09
C ASN A 326 -6.72 -14.75 -31.84
N ASN A 327 -6.30 -15.12 -30.63
CA ASN A 327 -4.90 -15.23 -30.22
C ASN A 327 -4.05 -13.97 -30.48
N ALA A 328 -4.67 -12.81 -30.53
CA ALA A 328 -3.98 -11.54 -30.63
C ALA A 328 -3.32 -11.16 -29.29
N LYS A 329 -2.09 -10.66 -29.37
CA LYS A 329 -1.37 -10.04 -28.26
C LYS A 329 -1.02 -8.61 -28.64
N ILE A 330 -1.56 -7.64 -27.92
CA ILE A 330 -1.26 -6.22 -28.16
C ILE A 330 -0.50 -5.68 -26.95
N TYR A 331 0.73 -5.28 -27.16
CA TYR A 331 1.59 -4.60 -26.20
C TYR A 331 1.64 -3.12 -26.55
N ASN A 332 0.85 -2.31 -25.86
CA ASN A 332 0.83 -0.86 -26.02
C ASN A 332 1.65 -0.19 -24.93
N GLU A 333 2.75 0.44 -25.31
CA GLU A 333 3.61 1.21 -24.40
C GLU A 333 3.54 2.72 -24.67
N ALA A 334 2.70 3.14 -25.63
CA ALA A 334 2.51 4.53 -26.02
C ALA A 334 1.02 4.81 -26.31
N ALA A 335 0.68 5.47 -27.42
CA ALA A 335 -0.69 5.83 -27.72
C ALA A 335 -1.39 4.80 -28.61
N PHE A 336 -2.49 4.22 -28.11
CA PHE A 336 -3.44 3.43 -28.90
C PHE A 336 -4.80 4.13 -28.90
N THR A 337 -5.26 4.58 -30.06
CA THR A 337 -6.51 5.32 -30.18
C THR A 337 -7.45 4.65 -31.19
N SER A 338 -8.64 4.30 -30.72
CA SER A 338 -9.72 3.89 -31.62
C SER A 338 -10.71 5.03 -31.81
N THR A 339 -11.01 5.38 -33.07
CA THR A 339 -12.01 6.41 -33.37
C THR A 339 -13.44 5.90 -33.19
N ASN A 340 -13.61 4.59 -33.16
CA ASN A 340 -14.92 3.92 -33.04
C ASN A 340 -14.87 2.78 -32.01
N ALA A 341 -15.92 2.01 -31.93
CA ALA A 341 -16.00 0.90 -30.96
C ALA A 341 -14.84 -0.08 -31.13
N LEU A 342 -14.17 -0.38 -30.03
CA LEU A 342 -13.16 -1.42 -29.94
C LEU A 342 -13.82 -2.70 -29.40
N SER A 343 -13.72 -3.79 -30.10
CA SER A 343 -14.33 -5.04 -29.67
C SER A 343 -13.35 -6.22 -29.64
N TYR A 344 -13.64 -7.17 -28.78
CA TYR A 344 -12.93 -8.42 -28.67
C TYR A 344 -13.91 -9.55 -28.95
N SER A 345 -13.77 -10.19 -30.10
CA SER A 345 -14.59 -11.30 -30.52
C SER A 345 -13.73 -12.47 -30.99
N ALA A 346 -12.99 -13.06 -30.06
CA ALA A 346 -12.32 -14.35 -30.34
C ALA A 346 -13.32 -15.49 -30.20
N GLY A 347 -13.15 -16.56 -30.98
CA GLY A 347 -13.92 -17.78 -30.80
C GLY A 347 -13.69 -18.39 -29.43
N SER A 348 -14.65 -19.16 -28.93
CA SER A 348 -14.72 -19.69 -27.55
C SER A 348 -13.52 -20.53 -27.06
N SER A 349 -12.59 -20.88 -27.93
CA SER A 349 -11.40 -21.68 -27.60
C SER A 349 -10.07 -20.92 -27.66
N ASN A 350 -10.11 -19.60 -27.94
CA ASN A 350 -8.91 -18.81 -28.16
C ASN A 350 -8.86 -17.62 -27.18
N THR A 351 -7.71 -17.40 -26.57
CA THR A 351 -7.47 -16.31 -25.63
C THR A 351 -6.64 -15.23 -26.29
N SER A 352 -7.13 -14.00 -26.21
CA SER A 352 -6.40 -12.81 -26.63
C SER A 352 -5.96 -12.00 -25.41
N TYR A 353 -5.00 -11.12 -25.62
CA TYR A 353 -4.41 -10.33 -24.56
C TYR A 353 -4.22 -8.87 -25.01
N PHE A 354 -4.59 -7.96 -24.16
CA PHE A 354 -4.25 -6.55 -24.34
C PHE A 354 -3.46 -6.03 -23.13
N TYR A 355 -2.28 -5.55 -23.42
CA TYR A 355 -1.36 -4.96 -22.44
C TYR A 355 -1.21 -3.47 -22.74
N ASN A 356 -1.65 -2.62 -21.83
CA ASN A 356 -1.42 -1.17 -21.85
C ASN A 356 -0.38 -0.87 -20.77
N ILE A 357 0.91 -0.96 -21.11
CA ILE A 357 2.01 -1.13 -20.17
C ILE A 357 2.86 0.14 -20.10
N GLY A 358 3.17 0.56 -18.87
CA GLY A 358 3.99 1.73 -18.58
C GLY A 358 3.15 2.99 -18.35
N ASP A 359 3.75 3.95 -17.66
CA ASP A 359 3.08 5.18 -17.20
C ASP A 359 2.61 6.06 -18.38
N ASP A 360 3.29 6.00 -19.54
CA ASP A 360 2.96 6.76 -20.75
C ASP A 360 1.95 6.04 -21.67
N ALA A 361 1.64 4.78 -21.38
CA ALA A 361 0.71 4.02 -22.18
C ALA A 361 -0.70 4.62 -22.10
N LEU A 362 -1.26 4.93 -23.26
CA LEU A 362 -2.59 5.51 -23.40
C LEU A 362 -3.45 4.64 -24.30
N LEU A 363 -4.60 4.21 -23.80
CA LEU A 363 -5.66 3.61 -24.58
C LEU A 363 -6.88 4.52 -24.60
N THR A 364 -7.33 4.91 -25.78
CA THR A 364 -8.53 5.74 -25.95
C THR A 364 -9.48 5.10 -26.94
N ALA A 365 -10.77 4.97 -26.57
CA ALA A 365 -11.82 4.49 -27.47
C ALA A 365 -13.19 5.07 -27.09
N PRO A 366 -14.14 5.18 -28.05
CA PRO A 366 -15.51 5.57 -27.72
C PRO A 366 -16.24 4.52 -26.87
N SER A 367 -16.01 3.24 -27.12
CA SER A 367 -16.52 2.13 -26.32
C SER A 367 -15.63 0.91 -26.47
N MET A 368 -15.73 -0.02 -25.51
CA MET A 368 -14.94 -1.24 -25.51
C MET A 368 -15.80 -2.42 -25.05
N THR A 369 -15.80 -3.51 -25.83
CA THR A 369 -16.62 -4.69 -25.57
C THR A 369 -15.78 -5.96 -25.60
N PHE A 370 -15.87 -6.74 -24.55
CA PHE A 370 -15.18 -8.02 -24.39
C PHE A 370 -16.20 -9.17 -24.52
N ASN A 371 -16.39 -9.68 -25.74
CA ASN A 371 -17.34 -10.78 -26.02
C ASN A 371 -16.68 -12.16 -26.01
N SER A 372 -15.38 -12.22 -25.79
CA SER A 372 -14.58 -13.44 -25.86
C SER A 372 -13.51 -13.41 -24.79
N THR A 373 -12.86 -14.52 -24.55
CA THR A 373 -11.78 -14.60 -23.57
C THR A 373 -10.64 -13.66 -23.98
N CYS A 374 -10.62 -12.48 -23.39
CA CYS A 374 -9.53 -11.54 -23.53
C CYS A 374 -9.08 -11.09 -22.16
N ASN A 375 -7.84 -11.41 -21.80
CA ASN A 375 -7.21 -10.91 -20.61
C ASN A 375 -6.67 -9.51 -20.88
N PHE A 376 -6.98 -8.60 -19.96
CA PHE A 376 -6.63 -7.19 -20.06
C PHE A 376 -5.81 -6.75 -18.87
N ILE A 377 -4.69 -6.06 -19.14
CA ILE A 377 -3.91 -5.40 -18.11
C ILE A 377 -3.56 -3.98 -18.54
N SER A 378 -3.75 -3.03 -17.65
CA SER A 378 -3.34 -1.64 -17.85
C SER A 378 -2.54 -1.13 -16.67
N GLU A 379 -1.38 -0.55 -16.95
CA GLU A 379 -0.56 0.23 -16.02
C GLU A 379 -0.64 1.73 -16.32
N GLY A 380 -0.94 2.07 -17.57
CA GLY A 380 -1.10 3.44 -18.02
C GLY A 380 -2.53 3.95 -17.93
N THR A 381 -2.85 4.90 -18.78
CA THR A 381 -4.17 5.54 -18.81
C THR A 381 -5.09 4.86 -19.82
N VAL A 382 -6.33 4.60 -19.40
CA VAL A 382 -7.41 4.12 -20.25
C VAL A 382 -8.57 5.10 -20.18
N ASN A 383 -8.98 5.62 -21.34
CA ASN A 383 -10.09 6.54 -21.47
C ASN A 383 -11.15 6.00 -22.45
N ILE A 384 -12.24 5.49 -21.90
CA ILE A 384 -13.39 5.03 -22.68
C ILE A 384 -14.52 6.05 -22.52
N ALA A 385 -14.85 6.72 -23.63
CA ALA A 385 -15.83 7.81 -23.60
C ALA A 385 -17.25 7.35 -23.26
N GLY A 386 -17.62 6.15 -23.68
CA GLY A 386 -18.92 5.52 -23.46
C GLY A 386 -18.86 4.30 -22.57
N GLU A 387 -19.27 3.16 -23.11
CA GLU A 387 -19.41 1.92 -22.34
C GLU A 387 -18.18 1.03 -22.44
N THR A 388 -17.79 0.48 -21.30
CA THR A 388 -16.98 -0.72 -21.20
C THR A 388 -17.86 -1.91 -20.83
N PHE A 389 -17.88 -2.95 -21.65
CA PHE A 389 -18.76 -4.10 -21.49
C PHE A 389 -17.97 -5.42 -21.52
N VAL A 390 -18.03 -6.16 -20.42
CA VAL A 390 -17.34 -7.43 -20.23
C VAL A 390 -18.36 -8.52 -19.97
N THR A 391 -18.51 -9.47 -20.89
CA THR A 391 -19.54 -10.53 -20.82
C THR A 391 -18.99 -11.94 -20.69
N GLN A 392 -17.71 -12.15 -20.98
CA GLN A 392 -17.17 -13.49 -21.15
C GLN A 392 -16.68 -14.08 -19.83
N SER A 393 -17.00 -15.37 -19.61
CA SER A 393 -16.55 -16.15 -18.45
C SER A 393 -15.01 -16.29 -18.41
N GLY A 394 -14.46 -16.37 -17.20
CA GLY A 394 -13.06 -16.71 -16.96
C GLY A 394 -12.05 -15.64 -17.40
N ILE A 395 -12.50 -14.41 -17.58
CA ILE A 395 -11.63 -13.29 -17.94
C ILE A 395 -10.92 -12.75 -16.72
N THR A 396 -9.65 -12.39 -16.89
CA THR A 396 -8.86 -11.64 -15.90
C THR A 396 -8.63 -10.23 -16.40
N TRP A 397 -9.07 -9.28 -15.62
CA TRP A 397 -8.93 -7.86 -15.91
C TRP A 397 -8.16 -7.17 -14.78
N VAL A 398 -7.06 -6.52 -15.13
CA VAL A 398 -6.16 -5.85 -14.18
C VAL A 398 -6.03 -4.38 -14.56
N ASN A 399 -6.41 -3.51 -13.65
CA ASN A 399 -6.16 -2.08 -13.75
C ASN A 399 -5.13 -1.67 -12.70
N ASN A 400 -3.90 -1.43 -13.13
CA ASN A 400 -2.82 -0.89 -12.30
C ASN A 400 -2.43 0.54 -12.72
N GLY A 401 -3.35 1.22 -13.39
CA GLY A 401 -3.24 2.61 -13.83
C GLY A 401 -4.53 3.36 -13.62
N LYS A 402 -4.78 4.34 -14.45
CA LYS A 402 -6.01 5.13 -14.41
C LYS A 402 -6.99 4.65 -15.49
N TYR A 403 -8.07 4.03 -15.08
CA TYR A 403 -9.15 3.60 -15.97
C TYR A 403 -10.37 4.50 -15.81
N THR A 404 -10.78 5.17 -16.89
CA THR A 404 -11.97 6.02 -16.91
C THR A 404 -12.94 5.53 -17.99
N THR A 405 -14.20 5.34 -17.61
CA THR A 405 -15.29 5.00 -18.54
C THR A 405 -16.58 5.72 -18.11
N ASN A 406 -17.49 5.95 -19.06
CA ASN A 406 -18.78 6.49 -18.67
C ASN A 406 -19.65 5.44 -17.99
N THR A 407 -19.70 4.26 -18.57
CA THR A 407 -20.47 3.13 -18.05
C THR A 407 -19.60 1.89 -18.02
N LEU A 408 -19.70 1.10 -16.93
CA LEU A 408 -19.05 -0.19 -16.81
C LEU A 408 -20.11 -1.28 -16.60
N LYS A 409 -20.12 -2.30 -17.46
CA LYS A 409 -20.89 -3.52 -17.25
C LYS A 409 -19.95 -4.71 -17.16
N PHE A 410 -19.80 -5.26 -15.98
CA PHE A 410 -19.01 -6.44 -15.73
C PHE A 410 -19.94 -7.61 -15.37
N SER A 411 -20.17 -8.49 -16.35
CA SER A 411 -21.08 -9.63 -16.27
C SER A 411 -20.35 -10.90 -16.71
N ALA A 412 -19.22 -11.15 -16.09
CA ALA A 412 -18.34 -12.25 -16.45
C ALA A 412 -18.41 -13.35 -15.39
N HIS A 413 -19.16 -14.40 -15.63
CA HIS A 413 -19.25 -15.55 -14.75
C HIS A 413 -17.84 -16.10 -14.46
N ASN A 414 -17.46 -16.20 -13.18
CA ASN A 414 -16.11 -16.52 -12.75
C ASN A 414 -15.02 -15.58 -13.33
N GLY A 415 -15.39 -14.42 -13.84
CA GLY A 415 -14.46 -13.37 -14.20
C GLY A 415 -14.00 -12.59 -12.98
N THR A 416 -12.76 -12.12 -13.02
CA THR A 416 -12.18 -11.37 -11.91
C THR A 416 -11.63 -10.04 -12.41
N PHE A 417 -12.04 -8.97 -11.76
CA PHE A 417 -11.49 -7.64 -11.95
C PHE A 417 -10.62 -7.26 -10.75
N TYR A 418 -9.37 -6.95 -10.99
CA TYR A 418 -8.40 -6.47 -10.01
C TYR A 418 -8.10 -4.99 -10.28
N ASN A 419 -8.41 -4.14 -9.31
CA ASN A 419 -8.11 -2.71 -9.38
C ASN A 419 -6.99 -2.39 -8.40
N TYR A 420 -5.79 -2.11 -8.92
CA TYR A 420 -4.61 -1.72 -8.14
C TYR A 420 -4.43 -0.20 -8.04
N CYS A 421 -5.12 0.58 -8.89
CA CYS A 421 -4.98 2.04 -8.90
C CYS A 421 -6.33 2.74 -8.99
N GLN A 422 -6.64 3.46 -10.05
CA GLN A 422 -7.87 4.24 -10.17
C GLN A 422 -8.86 3.63 -11.16
N LEU A 423 -10.09 3.40 -10.72
CA LEU A 423 -11.23 3.14 -11.58
C LEU A 423 -12.28 4.24 -11.42
N ILE A 424 -12.56 4.98 -12.50
CA ILE A 424 -13.58 6.03 -12.51
C ILE A 424 -14.67 5.65 -13.49
N VAL A 425 -15.85 5.33 -12.97
CA VAL A 425 -17.07 5.10 -13.75
C VAL A 425 -17.97 6.32 -13.55
N LYS A 426 -18.06 7.17 -14.58
CA LYS A 426 -18.71 8.49 -14.44
C LYS A 426 -20.22 8.40 -14.15
N ASP A 427 -20.88 7.38 -14.71
CA ASP A 427 -22.32 7.19 -14.61
C ASP A 427 -22.66 5.83 -13.97
N ASN A 428 -23.00 4.83 -14.73
CA ASN A 428 -23.55 3.59 -14.19
C ASN A 428 -22.53 2.46 -14.20
N CYS A 429 -22.47 1.73 -13.10
CA CYS A 429 -21.68 0.52 -12.95
C CYS A 429 -22.58 -0.68 -12.65
N TRP A 430 -22.42 -1.78 -13.40
CA TRP A 430 -23.08 -3.06 -13.14
C TRP A 430 -22.04 -4.11 -12.84
N PHE A 431 -22.09 -4.66 -11.64
CA PHE A 431 -21.32 -5.82 -11.21
C PHE A 431 -22.26 -7.02 -11.11
N LEU A 432 -22.20 -7.88 -12.11
CA LEU A 432 -23.10 -9.00 -12.28
C LEU A 432 -22.29 -10.28 -12.44
N ASP A 433 -22.37 -11.18 -11.46
CA ASP A 433 -21.84 -12.53 -11.55
C ASP A 433 -20.29 -12.62 -11.73
N GLY A 434 -19.54 -12.26 -10.68
CA GLY A 434 -18.07 -12.28 -10.66
C GLY A 434 -17.50 -11.70 -9.38
N SER A 435 -16.24 -11.23 -9.45
CA SER A 435 -15.59 -10.56 -8.32
C SER A 435 -14.87 -9.28 -8.76
N PHE A 436 -14.95 -8.27 -7.90
CA PHE A 436 -14.20 -7.04 -8.01
C PHE A 436 -13.26 -6.91 -6.81
N ASN A 437 -11.97 -7.00 -7.07
CA ASN A 437 -10.94 -6.92 -6.05
C ASN A 437 -10.30 -5.53 -6.08
N MET A 438 -10.62 -4.74 -5.09
CA MET A 438 -9.93 -3.51 -4.77
C MET A 438 -8.62 -3.91 -4.08
N MET A 439 -7.51 -3.71 -4.76
CA MET A 439 -6.21 -4.07 -4.23
C MET A 439 -5.70 -2.99 -3.26
N ASP A 440 -4.60 -3.28 -2.57
CA ASP A 440 -4.04 -2.34 -1.59
C ASP A 440 -3.74 -0.97 -2.23
N ASN A 441 -4.10 0.09 -1.53
CA ASN A 441 -3.93 1.48 -1.97
C ASN A 441 -4.69 1.85 -3.27
N SER A 442 -5.78 1.18 -3.59
CA SER A 442 -6.58 1.46 -4.78
C SER A 442 -7.81 2.31 -4.50
N TYR A 443 -8.32 2.95 -5.54
CA TYR A 443 -9.54 3.74 -5.50
C TYR A 443 -10.49 3.39 -6.63
N ALA A 444 -11.78 3.33 -6.32
CA ALA A 444 -12.83 3.28 -7.32
C ALA A 444 -13.92 4.30 -7.01
N GLU A 445 -14.33 5.05 -8.03
CA GLU A 445 -15.45 5.98 -7.96
C GLU A 445 -16.49 5.64 -9.02
N MET A 446 -17.75 5.66 -8.63
CA MET A 446 -18.88 5.34 -9.51
C MET A 446 -20.01 6.35 -9.32
N GLY A 447 -20.70 6.67 -10.39
CA GLY A 447 -21.93 7.46 -10.30
C GLY A 447 -23.00 6.69 -9.56
N THR A 448 -23.47 5.59 -10.16
CA THR A 448 -24.36 4.62 -9.51
C THR A 448 -23.78 3.21 -9.63
N ALA A 449 -24.23 2.29 -8.78
CA ALA A 449 -23.85 0.89 -8.88
C ALA A 449 -25.03 -0.06 -8.77
N VAL A 450 -24.98 -1.13 -9.55
CA VAL A 450 -25.83 -2.31 -9.38
C VAL A 450 -24.94 -3.49 -9.04
N VAL A 451 -25.18 -4.15 -7.92
CA VAL A 451 -24.39 -5.28 -7.44
C VAL A 451 -25.31 -6.50 -7.33
N ASN A 452 -25.02 -7.53 -8.09
CA ASN A 452 -25.82 -8.75 -8.08
C ASN A 452 -24.97 -9.99 -8.17
N ASN A 453 -25.11 -10.88 -7.19
CA ASN A 453 -24.33 -12.09 -7.11
C ASN A 453 -22.82 -11.82 -7.23
N PHE A 454 -22.36 -10.81 -6.51
CA PHE A 454 -21.06 -10.23 -6.74
C PHE A 454 -20.37 -9.83 -5.43
N HIS A 455 -19.12 -10.23 -5.29
CA HIS A 455 -18.27 -9.86 -4.17
C HIS A 455 -17.37 -8.69 -4.52
N VAL A 456 -17.41 -7.64 -3.71
CA VAL A 456 -16.43 -6.56 -3.73
C VAL A 456 -15.47 -6.79 -2.56
N VAL A 457 -14.26 -7.20 -2.89
CA VAL A 457 -13.20 -7.47 -1.90
C VAL A 457 -12.33 -6.24 -1.76
N MET A 458 -12.16 -5.76 -0.52
CA MET A 458 -11.49 -4.52 -0.19
C MET A 458 -10.11 -4.79 0.39
N GLY A 459 -9.06 -4.38 -0.30
CA GLY A 459 -7.67 -4.44 0.16
C GLY A 459 -7.33 -3.35 1.18
N ASN A 460 -6.12 -3.42 1.73
CA ASN A 460 -5.65 -2.43 2.70
C ASN A 460 -5.56 -1.04 2.08
N ASN A 461 -6.04 -0.01 2.79
CA ASN A 461 -6.08 1.38 2.35
C ASN A 461 -6.78 1.56 0.98
N SER A 462 -7.74 0.69 0.65
CA SER A 462 -8.56 0.81 -0.55
C SER A 462 -9.84 1.59 -0.26
N GLY A 463 -10.35 2.29 -1.28
CA GLY A 463 -11.54 3.11 -1.14
C GLY A 463 -12.52 2.98 -2.29
N LEU A 464 -13.78 2.72 -1.98
CA LEU A 464 -14.89 2.68 -2.94
C LEU A 464 -15.91 3.79 -2.65
N ASN A 465 -16.12 4.68 -3.61
CA ASN A 465 -17.06 5.78 -3.53
C ASN A 465 -18.17 5.63 -4.58
N ILE A 466 -19.37 5.29 -4.18
CA ILE A 466 -20.57 5.30 -5.03
C ILE A 466 -21.38 6.55 -4.70
N LYS A 467 -21.55 7.46 -5.66
CA LYS A 467 -22.01 8.83 -5.39
C LYS A 467 -23.51 8.98 -5.32
N ASN A 468 -24.25 8.35 -6.24
CA ASN A 468 -25.65 8.75 -6.50
C ASN A 468 -26.67 7.66 -6.19
N GLY A 469 -26.23 6.47 -5.84
CA GLY A 469 -27.11 5.38 -5.46
C GLY A 469 -26.54 4.01 -5.75
N THR A 470 -26.98 3.04 -4.95
CA THR A 470 -26.59 1.64 -5.10
C THR A 470 -27.84 0.77 -5.10
N ALA A 471 -27.93 -0.18 -6.01
CA ALA A 471 -28.97 -1.20 -5.98
C ALA A 471 -28.33 -2.59 -5.88
N PHE A 472 -28.79 -3.36 -4.91
CA PHE A 472 -28.43 -4.76 -4.81
C PHE A 472 -29.44 -5.63 -5.54
N GLY A 473 -28.98 -6.59 -6.29
CA GLY A 473 -29.83 -7.52 -7.01
C GLY A 473 -30.35 -8.64 -6.13
N GLN A 474 -31.33 -9.36 -6.65
CA GLN A 474 -31.82 -10.58 -6.04
C GLN A 474 -30.80 -11.68 -6.24
N GLN A 475 -30.27 -12.22 -5.16
CA GLN A 475 -29.35 -13.36 -5.25
C GLN A 475 -30.06 -14.67 -5.63
N GLY A 476 -29.33 -15.50 -6.38
CA GLY A 476 -29.58 -16.93 -6.43
C GLY A 476 -29.26 -17.61 -5.09
N ASN A 477 -29.66 -18.87 -4.94
CA ASN A 477 -29.58 -19.62 -3.69
C ASN A 477 -28.17 -19.58 -3.05
N GLY A 478 -28.06 -18.86 -1.93
CA GLY A 478 -27.00 -19.09 -0.94
C GLY A 478 -25.69 -18.31 -1.13
N ILE A 479 -25.61 -17.33 -2.00
CA ILE A 479 -24.40 -16.51 -2.16
C ILE A 479 -24.57 -15.18 -1.43
N ASP A 480 -23.67 -14.86 -0.52
CA ASP A 480 -23.60 -13.54 0.09
C ASP A 480 -23.06 -12.52 -0.93
N GLN A 481 -23.68 -11.35 -1.00
CA GLN A 481 -23.18 -10.24 -1.81
C GLN A 481 -22.86 -9.04 -0.92
N GLY A 482 -21.92 -8.21 -1.34
CA GLY A 482 -21.59 -7.02 -0.58
C GLY A 482 -20.10 -6.65 -0.64
N PHE A 483 -19.66 -6.05 0.46
CA PHE A 483 -18.33 -5.50 0.63
C PHE A 483 -17.57 -6.25 1.73
N PHE A 484 -16.43 -6.81 1.39
CA PHE A 484 -15.66 -7.69 2.26
C PHE A 484 -14.23 -7.19 2.35
N ALA A 485 -13.73 -6.94 3.56
CA ALA A 485 -12.29 -6.75 3.74
C ALA A 485 -11.54 -8.04 3.32
N LYS A 486 -10.40 -7.91 2.66
CA LYS A 486 -9.61 -9.06 2.18
C LYS A 486 -9.12 -9.97 3.32
N ASP A 487 -8.87 -9.38 4.49
CA ASP A 487 -8.46 -10.05 5.73
C ASP A 487 -8.82 -9.17 6.94
N ASP A 488 -8.57 -9.70 8.16
CA ASP A 488 -8.95 -9.04 9.41
C ASP A 488 -8.16 -7.75 9.70
N ASN A 489 -7.01 -7.54 9.05
CA ASN A 489 -6.16 -6.36 9.23
C ASN A 489 -6.35 -5.30 8.15
N ALA A 490 -7.10 -5.60 7.09
CA ALA A 490 -7.28 -4.69 5.98
C ALA A 490 -8.14 -3.48 6.39
N VAL A 491 -7.54 -2.31 6.39
CA VAL A 491 -8.22 -1.03 6.59
C VAL A 491 -8.78 -0.57 5.25
N ALA A 492 -10.10 -0.52 5.12
CA ALA A 492 -10.74 -0.18 3.86
C ALA A 492 -11.96 0.73 4.07
N TYR A 493 -12.39 1.38 3.00
CA TYR A 493 -13.42 2.40 3.07
C TYR A 493 -14.48 2.23 1.99
N VAL A 494 -15.74 2.26 2.37
CA VAL A 494 -16.89 2.21 1.47
C VAL A 494 -17.83 3.35 1.76
N ARG A 495 -18.18 4.13 0.72
CA ARG A 495 -19.17 5.19 0.80
C ARG A 495 -20.29 4.94 -0.20
N LEU A 496 -21.52 4.90 0.29
CA LEU A 496 -22.73 4.71 -0.48
C LEU A 496 -23.57 6.02 -0.42
N GLY A 497 -23.34 6.89 -1.38
CA GLY A 497 -24.11 8.13 -1.54
C GLY A 497 -25.46 7.87 -2.19
N GLY A 498 -26.37 8.83 -2.07
CA GLY A 498 -27.74 8.71 -2.57
C GLY A 498 -28.53 7.61 -1.86
N VAL A 499 -29.38 6.95 -2.61
CA VAL A 499 -30.25 5.88 -2.07
C VAL A 499 -29.67 4.51 -2.35
N THR A 500 -29.36 3.77 -1.31
CA THR A 500 -29.04 2.34 -1.38
C THR A 500 -30.33 1.51 -1.29
N LYS A 501 -30.57 0.72 -2.31
CA LYS A 501 -31.77 -0.12 -2.44
C LYS A 501 -31.42 -1.57 -2.19
N ILE A 502 -32.02 -2.17 -1.16
CA ILE A 502 -31.85 -3.54 -0.77
C ILE A 502 -33.09 -4.35 -1.18
N PRO A 503 -32.99 -5.28 -2.13
CA PRO A 503 -34.14 -6.00 -2.66
C PRO A 503 -34.58 -7.13 -1.75
N PHE A 504 -35.70 -7.73 -2.16
CA PHE A 504 -36.15 -9.02 -1.63
C PHE A 504 -35.08 -10.10 -1.79
N HIS A 505 -34.92 -10.87 -0.72
CA HIS A 505 -34.02 -12.00 -0.69
C HIS A 505 -34.59 -13.19 0.07
N ASN A 506 -34.43 -14.38 -0.48
CA ASN A 506 -34.83 -15.61 0.20
C ASN A 506 -33.86 -16.08 1.29
N SER A 507 -32.66 -15.49 1.31
CA SER A 507 -31.61 -15.75 2.28
C SER A 507 -31.66 -14.76 3.45
N PRO A 508 -31.01 -15.07 4.58
CA PRO A 508 -31.05 -14.18 5.75
C PRO A 508 -30.34 -12.82 5.55
N CYS A 509 -29.57 -12.67 4.50
CA CYS A 509 -28.84 -11.42 4.26
C CYS A 509 -28.84 -11.04 2.77
N ALA A 510 -29.36 -9.87 2.43
CA ALA A 510 -29.36 -9.33 1.06
C ALA A 510 -28.13 -8.46 0.77
N LEU A 511 -27.44 -7.99 1.80
CA LEU A 511 -26.21 -7.23 1.76
C LEU A 511 -25.36 -7.60 2.96
N GLN A 512 -24.10 -7.89 2.73
CA GLN A 512 -23.12 -8.11 3.80
C GLN A 512 -22.02 -7.05 3.71
N ILE A 513 -21.63 -6.52 4.88
CA ILE A 513 -20.46 -5.66 5.05
C ILE A 513 -19.62 -6.30 6.15
N SER A 514 -18.40 -6.71 5.80
CA SER A 514 -17.59 -7.57 6.67
C SER A 514 -16.13 -7.13 6.71
N GLY A 515 -15.59 -7.00 7.92
CA GLY A 515 -14.19 -6.68 8.17
C GLY A 515 -14.00 -5.79 9.38
N ALA A 516 -13.12 -6.19 10.32
CA ALA A 516 -12.92 -5.49 11.59
C ALA A 516 -12.46 -4.04 11.44
N HIS A 517 -11.77 -3.73 10.34
CA HIS A 517 -11.26 -2.40 10.02
C HIS A 517 -11.84 -1.84 8.70
N LEU A 518 -12.93 -2.42 8.21
CA LEU A 518 -13.67 -1.84 7.11
C LEU A 518 -14.61 -0.77 7.65
N THR A 519 -14.40 0.46 7.24
CA THR A 519 -15.26 1.59 7.60
C THR A 519 -16.21 1.89 6.45
N PHE A 520 -17.49 2.02 6.75
CA PHE A 520 -18.51 2.34 5.74
C PHE A 520 -19.47 3.41 6.22
N CYS A 521 -20.02 4.13 5.25
CA CYS A 521 -21.13 5.05 5.48
C CYS A 521 -22.13 4.97 4.33
N TYR A 522 -23.36 5.30 4.62
CA TYR A 522 -24.43 5.41 3.63
C TYR A 522 -25.28 6.64 3.91
N GLU A 523 -25.81 7.25 2.87
CA GLU A 523 -26.69 8.41 2.99
C GLU A 523 -28.11 7.98 3.31
N THR A 524 -28.69 7.10 2.50
CA THR A 524 -30.03 6.55 2.72
C THR A 524 -30.05 5.07 2.37
N MET A 525 -30.65 4.24 3.20
CA MET A 525 -30.80 2.82 2.94
C MET A 525 -32.26 2.43 2.98
N ASN A 526 -32.79 1.96 1.85
CA ASN A 526 -34.16 1.50 1.70
C ASN A 526 -34.19 0.00 1.52
N PHE A 527 -34.84 -0.69 2.46
CA PHE A 527 -35.07 -2.11 2.39
C PHE A 527 -36.37 -2.39 1.65
N TYR A 528 -36.34 -3.23 0.64
CA TYR A 528 -37.48 -3.78 -0.11
C TYR A 528 -38.31 -2.77 -0.93
N ASP A 529 -38.18 -1.50 -0.69
CA ASP A 529 -38.93 -0.45 -1.34
C ASP A 529 -38.14 0.18 -2.47
N GLY A 530 -38.66 0.17 -3.67
CA GLY A 530 -38.03 0.79 -4.81
C GLY A 530 -36.74 0.11 -5.23
N CYS A 531 -36.65 -1.21 -5.04
CA CYS A 531 -35.68 -2.00 -5.81
C CYS A 531 -35.83 -1.64 -7.27
N SER A 532 -34.81 -1.03 -7.83
CA SER A 532 -34.84 -0.72 -9.24
C SER A 532 -34.58 -2.01 -10.01
N LEU A 533 -35.57 -2.84 -10.11
CA LEU A 533 -35.63 -3.91 -11.10
C LEU A 533 -35.37 -3.37 -12.53
N ASP A 534 -35.62 -2.09 -12.73
CA ASP A 534 -35.33 -1.39 -13.98
C ASP A 534 -33.86 -1.41 -14.38
N PHE A 535 -32.92 -1.43 -13.44
CA PHE A 535 -31.50 -1.61 -13.74
C PHE A 535 -31.22 -2.98 -14.33
N TYR A 536 -31.96 -3.99 -13.92
CA TYR A 536 -31.87 -5.33 -14.47
C TYR A 536 -32.63 -5.50 -15.78
N ALA A 537 -33.84 -4.94 -15.84
CA ALA A 537 -34.67 -5.01 -17.02
C ALA A 537 -34.00 -4.45 -18.27
N SER A 538 -33.14 -3.46 -18.11
CA SER A 538 -32.37 -2.88 -19.23
C SER A 538 -31.20 -3.76 -19.68
N TYR A 539 -30.82 -4.80 -18.92
CA TYR A 539 -29.58 -5.53 -19.16
C TYR A 539 -29.78 -6.88 -19.87
N GLU A 540 -30.49 -7.85 -19.30
CA GLU A 540 -30.45 -9.22 -19.86
C GLU A 540 -31.78 -9.88 -20.20
N ASN A 541 -32.81 -9.62 -19.49
CA ASN A 541 -34.09 -10.26 -19.70
C ASN A 541 -35.18 -9.54 -18.90
N ALA A 542 -35.78 -8.56 -19.53
CA ALA A 542 -36.91 -7.85 -18.97
C ALA A 542 -37.99 -8.78 -18.37
N ASN A 543 -38.12 -10.00 -18.86
CA ASN A 543 -39.11 -10.96 -18.42
C ASN A 543 -38.75 -11.69 -17.12
N TYR A 544 -37.51 -11.86 -16.77
CA TYR A 544 -37.11 -12.54 -15.55
C TYR A 544 -37.25 -11.62 -14.34
N TRP A 545 -36.90 -10.37 -14.51
CA TRP A 545 -36.83 -9.38 -13.44
C TRP A 545 -38.10 -8.53 -13.30
N ASN A 546 -38.91 -8.46 -14.35
CA ASN A 546 -40.22 -7.82 -14.34
C ASN A 546 -41.30 -8.57 -13.51
N GLN A 547 -40.90 -9.59 -12.78
CA GLN A 547 -41.73 -10.21 -11.75
C GLN A 547 -41.73 -9.43 -10.43
N GLY A 548 -41.24 -8.21 -10.43
CA GLY A 548 -41.43 -7.25 -9.36
C GLY A 548 -42.89 -6.88 -9.22
N ASP A 549 -43.69 -7.87 -8.95
CA ASP A 549 -45.04 -7.54 -8.57
C ASP A 549 -44.98 -6.80 -7.21
N ALA A 550 -45.78 -5.77 -7.12
CA ALA A 550 -45.90 -4.96 -5.91
C ALA A 550 -46.24 -5.82 -4.67
N ALA A 551 -46.85 -6.96 -4.86
CA ALA A 551 -47.21 -7.92 -3.85
C ALA A 551 -45.97 -8.61 -3.24
N LYS A 552 -44.98 -8.94 -4.06
CA LYS A 552 -43.73 -9.57 -3.66
C LYS A 552 -42.85 -8.61 -2.84
N ILE A 553 -42.77 -7.36 -3.27
CA ILE A 553 -42.10 -6.27 -2.54
C ILE A 553 -42.82 -6.00 -1.21
N ALA A 554 -44.13 -5.95 -1.19
CA ALA A 554 -44.94 -5.73 0.01
C ALA A 554 -44.79 -6.88 1.02
N TYR A 555 -44.69 -8.11 0.55
CA TYR A 555 -44.43 -9.26 1.40
C TYR A 555 -43.06 -9.19 2.10
N GLU A 556 -42.04 -8.73 1.40
CA GLU A 556 -40.71 -8.64 1.98
C GLU A 556 -40.56 -7.48 2.97
N LYS A 557 -41.24 -6.34 2.74
CA LYS A 557 -41.35 -5.28 3.74
C LYS A 557 -41.89 -5.79 5.08
N SER A 558 -42.77 -6.77 5.04
CA SER A 558 -43.41 -7.35 6.25
C SER A 558 -42.46 -8.27 7.04
N ARG A 559 -41.30 -8.65 6.47
CA ARG A 559 -40.39 -9.62 7.09
C ARG A 559 -39.28 -9.03 7.94
N ASP A 560 -39.20 -7.72 8.05
CA ASP A 560 -38.20 -6.98 8.86
C ASP A 560 -36.79 -7.51 8.69
N ARG A 561 -36.28 -7.53 7.45
CA ARG A 561 -34.95 -7.99 7.14
C ARG A 561 -33.95 -6.84 7.15
N THR A 562 -32.85 -7.06 7.80
CA THR A 562 -31.75 -6.12 7.89
C THR A 562 -30.52 -6.65 7.16
N TRP A 563 -29.64 -5.74 6.76
CA TRP A 563 -28.32 -6.12 6.28
C TRP A 563 -27.46 -6.63 7.45
N LYS A 564 -26.49 -7.48 7.13
CA LYS A 564 -25.60 -8.09 8.11
C LYS A 564 -24.29 -7.31 8.19
N ASN A 565 -23.98 -6.76 9.35
CA ASN A 565 -22.69 -6.18 9.66
C ASN A 565 -21.85 -7.17 10.47
N ASN A 566 -20.73 -7.63 9.90
CA ASN A 566 -19.77 -8.53 10.54
C ASN A 566 -18.52 -7.73 10.97
N GLY A 567 -18.67 -6.96 12.04
CA GLY A 567 -17.57 -6.24 12.66
C GLY A 567 -17.15 -4.95 11.95
N ALA A 568 -17.72 -4.62 10.80
CA ALA A 568 -17.39 -3.39 10.08
C ALA A 568 -17.82 -2.15 10.86
N ILE A 569 -17.03 -1.09 10.75
CA ILE A 569 -17.22 0.17 11.47
C ILE A 569 -18.18 1.06 10.69
N GLU A 570 -19.38 1.27 11.25
CA GLU A 570 -20.35 2.20 10.67
C GLU A 570 -20.11 3.63 11.17
N VAL A 571 -20.06 4.59 10.25
CA VAL A 571 -19.97 6.00 10.58
C VAL A 571 -21.08 6.78 9.89
N SER A 572 -21.43 7.93 10.44
CA SER A 572 -22.42 8.83 9.83
C SER A 572 -21.93 9.29 8.44
N PHE A 573 -22.84 9.37 7.48
CA PHE A 573 -22.53 9.87 6.14
C PHE A 573 -21.95 11.30 6.16
N THR A 574 -22.41 12.12 7.08
CA THR A 574 -21.92 13.49 7.27
C THR A 574 -20.54 13.54 7.93
N ASP A 575 -20.22 12.55 8.74
CA ASP A 575 -18.90 12.44 9.39
C ASP A 575 -17.89 11.72 8.51
N GLY A 576 -18.38 11.00 7.51
CA GLY A 576 -17.58 10.21 6.60
C GLY A 576 -17.34 10.94 5.27
N ASN A 577 -16.56 12.00 5.26
CA ASN A 577 -16.12 12.63 4.02
C ASN A 577 -15.06 11.77 3.35
N PHE A 578 -15.47 11.14 2.24
CA PHE A 578 -14.55 10.44 1.37
C PHE A 578 -13.77 11.47 0.56
N ALA A 579 -12.49 11.55 0.80
CA ALA A 579 -11.65 12.48 0.08
C ALA A 579 -11.39 11.96 -1.33
N PRO A 580 -11.65 12.73 -2.39
CA PRO A 580 -11.35 12.33 -3.75
C PRO A 580 -9.84 12.10 -3.89
N VAL A 581 -9.47 11.09 -4.67
CA VAL A 581 -8.08 10.85 -5.05
C VAL A 581 -7.60 12.05 -5.87
N ARG A 582 -6.44 12.56 -5.54
CA ARG A 582 -5.83 13.64 -6.30
C ARG A 582 -5.24 13.12 -7.61
N ALA A 583 -5.07 14.01 -8.57
CA ALA A 583 -4.47 13.63 -9.85
C ALA A 583 -3.12 12.94 -9.64
N GLY A 584 -2.93 11.81 -10.29
CA GLY A 584 -1.71 11.00 -10.17
C GLY A 584 -1.65 10.02 -8.99
N GLU A 585 -2.58 10.08 -8.03
CA GLU A 585 -2.63 9.16 -6.90
C GLU A 585 -3.62 8.02 -7.12
N CYS A 586 -3.24 6.82 -6.69
CA CYS A 586 -4.12 5.64 -6.73
C CYS A 586 -4.95 5.49 -5.45
N SER A 587 -4.38 5.85 -4.30
CA SER A 587 -5.00 5.65 -3.00
C SER A 587 -6.09 6.67 -2.70
N ALA A 588 -7.14 6.21 -2.04
CA ALA A 588 -8.14 7.07 -1.43
C ALA A 588 -7.78 7.35 0.02
N THR A 589 -8.22 8.50 0.53
CA THR A 589 -8.22 8.76 1.95
C THR A 589 -9.63 8.99 2.44
N TRP A 590 -9.93 8.39 3.57
CA TRP A 590 -11.10 8.73 4.35
C TRP A 590 -10.76 9.90 5.27
N ASN A 591 -11.45 11.01 5.11
CA ASN A 591 -11.22 12.16 5.96
C ASN A 591 -12.46 12.48 6.79
N ARG A 592 -12.38 12.21 8.10
CA ARG A 592 -13.32 12.80 9.06
C ARG A 592 -13.04 14.29 9.15
N SER A 593 -13.63 15.12 8.29
CA SER A 593 -13.54 16.59 8.36
C SER A 593 -12.20 17.23 7.96
N GLY A 594 -11.43 16.68 7.06
CA GLY A 594 -10.36 17.41 6.37
C GLY A 594 -8.99 17.45 7.04
N THR A 595 -8.83 17.04 8.30
CA THR A 595 -7.54 17.01 8.99
C THR A 595 -7.54 15.94 10.07
N VAL A 596 -6.40 15.37 10.36
CA VAL A 596 -6.18 14.72 11.66
C VAL A 596 -6.41 15.81 12.70
N LYS A 597 -7.50 15.71 13.43
CA LYS A 597 -7.90 16.77 14.36
C LYS A 597 -6.96 16.90 15.55
N ASP A 598 -6.42 15.78 15.98
CA ASP A 598 -5.57 15.68 17.15
C ASP A 598 -4.25 15.02 16.80
N GLU A 599 -3.25 15.84 16.56
CA GLU A 599 -1.87 15.39 16.44
C GLU A 599 -1.20 15.41 17.81
N THR A 600 -0.58 14.30 18.18
CA THR A 600 0.22 14.15 19.39
C THR A 600 1.65 13.71 19.03
N TYR A 601 2.54 13.73 20.00
CA TYR A 601 3.90 13.24 19.81
C TYR A 601 4.11 11.92 20.57
N PRO A 602 5.10 11.11 20.17
CA PRO A 602 5.41 9.86 20.85
C PRO A 602 5.71 10.06 22.33
N VAL A 603 5.30 9.10 23.13
CA VAL A 603 5.66 8.99 24.54
C VAL A 603 6.82 8.03 24.67
N TYR A 604 7.78 8.35 25.52
CA TYR A 604 8.89 7.47 25.91
C TYR A 604 8.91 7.35 27.42
N CYS A 605 8.91 6.13 27.93
CA CYS A 605 8.90 5.85 29.38
C CYS A 605 10.32 5.52 29.85
N TYR A 606 10.82 6.31 30.76
CA TYR A 606 12.09 6.09 31.48
C TYR A 606 11.77 5.38 32.77
N ALA A 607 12.19 4.14 32.89
CA ALA A 607 11.93 3.31 34.08
C ALA A 607 13.23 2.97 34.79
N PHE A 608 13.29 3.23 36.09
CA PHE A 608 14.49 3.07 36.92
C PHE A 608 14.20 2.27 38.18
N GLU A 609 15.20 1.51 38.63
CA GLU A 609 15.32 0.97 39.95
C GLU A 609 16.04 1.98 40.86
N ASP A 610 15.69 2.10 42.15
CA ASP A 610 16.36 2.97 43.12
C ASP A 610 17.71 2.45 43.60
N THR A 611 18.02 1.21 43.27
CA THR A 611 19.29 0.54 43.48
C THR A 611 19.68 -0.29 42.26
N LYS A 612 20.98 -0.47 42.01
CA LYS A 612 21.45 -1.37 40.94
C LYS A 612 21.21 -2.86 41.22
N VAL A 613 20.81 -3.17 42.44
CA VAL A 613 20.52 -4.53 42.91
C VAL A 613 19.14 -4.53 43.53
N GLY A 614 18.13 -4.37 42.68
CA GLY A 614 16.74 -4.24 43.05
C GLY A 614 15.95 -5.55 42.94
N ASP A 615 14.61 -5.46 42.91
CA ASP A 615 13.69 -6.53 42.60
C ASP A 615 13.27 -6.54 41.14
N TYR A 616 13.76 -5.55 40.40
CA TYR A 616 13.55 -5.38 38.93
C TYR A 616 12.09 -5.38 38.57
N ASP A 617 11.27 -4.67 39.31
CA ASP A 617 9.89 -4.39 38.93
C ASP A 617 9.79 -3.09 38.11
N MET A 618 10.89 -2.36 37.92
CA MET A 618 11.05 -1.21 37.07
C MET A 618 10.07 -0.07 37.36
N ASN A 619 9.57 0.02 38.55
CA ASN A 619 8.56 0.97 38.97
C ASN A 619 9.02 1.94 40.09
N ASP A 620 10.27 1.83 40.56
CA ASP A 620 10.82 2.74 41.54
C ASP A 620 10.77 4.20 41.12
N VAL A 621 11.02 4.46 39.80
CA VAL A 621 10.72 5.74 39.16
C VAL A 621 10.33 5.51 37.68
N VAL A 622 9.13 5.93 37.33
CA VAL A 622 8.68 5.93 35.91
C VAL A 622 8.38 7.35 35.49
N ILE A 623 9.11 7.82 34.46
CA ILE A 623 8.98 9.15 33.87
C ILE A 623 8.53 9.01 32.41
N LYS A 624 7.40 9.57 32.05
CA LYS A 624 6.96 9.69 30.65
C LYS A 624 7.46 11.00 30.06
N ALA A 625 8.25 10.91 29.01
CA ALA A 625 8.74 12.06 28.24
C ALA A 625 7.94 12.19 26.95
N GLN A 626 7.36 13.35 26.72
CA GLN A 626 6.58 13.64 25.52
C GLN A 626 6.80 15.07 25.05
N GLU A 627 7.09 15.23 23.75
CA GLU A 627 7.12 16.55 23.12
C GLU A 627 5.73 17.17 23.08
N THR A 628 5.67 18.49 23.06
CA THR A 628 4.43 19.25 22.92
C THR A 628 4.51 20.16 21.69
N ALA A 629 3.37 20.53 21.16
CA ALA A 629 3.28 21.38 19.95
C ALA A 629 3.97 22.75 20.07
N ASN A 630 4.24 23.19 21.31
CA ASN A 630 4.88 24.48 21.58
C ASN A 630 6.40 24.38 21.80
N GLY A 631 7.01 23.27 21.41
CA GLY A 631 8.47 23.08 21.49
C GLY A 631 9.00 22.85 22.91
N LYS A 632 8.18 22.31 23.77
CA LYS A 632 8.56 21.85 25.11
C LYS A 632 8.55 20.34 25.18
N ILE A 633 9.17 19.78 26.21
CA ILE A 633 9.05 18.37 26.60
C ILE A 633 8.43 18.31 27.98
N ASN A 634 7.33 17.58 28.10
CA ASN A 634 6.74 17.22 29.37
C ASN A 634 7.44 15.98 29.93
N LEU A 635 7.97 16.09 31.12
CA LEU A 635 8.47 14.98 31.91
C LEU A 635 7.43 14.69 32.99
N LYS A 636 6.65 13.64 32.79
CA LYS A 636 5.57 13.26 33.70
C LYS A 636 6.01 12.07 34.56
N VAL A 637 6.22 12.29 35.83
CA VAL A 637 6.51 11.22 36.79
C VAL A 637 5.19 10.55 37.16
N VAL A 638 5.02 9.30 36.73
CA VAL A 638 3.75 8.56 36.86
C VAL A 638 3.79 7.46 37.92
N ALA A 639 4.97 6.98 38.29
CA ALA A 639 5.14 6.02 39.39
C ALA A 639 6.40 6.32 40.18
N CYS A 640 6.36 6.02 41.44
CA CYS A 640 7.47 6.05 42.35
C CYS A 640 7.29 4.98 43.43
N GLY A 641 7.86 3.79 43.23
CA GLY A 641 7.88 2.66 44.16
C GLY A 641 9.08 2.69 45.11
N ALA A 642 10.01 3.64 44.87
CA ALA A 642 11.29 3.71 45.56
C ALA A 642 11.18 3.82 47.09
N THR A 643 12.10 3.18 47.79
CA THR A 643 12.25 3.33 49.22
C THR A 643 13.24 4.43 49.62
N LEU A 644 13.97 4.97 48.65
CA LEU A 644 14.96 6.02 48.81
C LEU A 644 14.42 7.38 48.41
N ASN A 645 14.98 8.43 49.02
CA ASN A 645 14.77 9.80 48.52
C ASN A 645 15.54 9.97 47.22
N LEU A 646 14.81 10.23 46.12
CA LEU A 646 15.38 10.34 44.81
C LEU A 646 15.18 11.73 44.21
N ASN A 647 16.19 12.19 43.48
CA ASN A 647 16.14 13.38 42.64
C ASN A 647 16.29 12.99 41.18
N ILE A 648 15.60 13.70 40.28
CA ILE A 648 15.77 13.54 38.85
C ILE A 648 16.81 14.55 38.35
N ARG A 649 17.81 14.05 37.64
CA ARG A 649 18.86 14.86 37.00
C ARG A 649 18.74 14.81 35.49
N LEU A 650 18.86 15.96 34.83
CA LEU A 650 18.92 16.08 33.41
C LEU A 650 20.29 16.63 33.00
N TYR A 651 20.96 15.94 32.11
CA TYR A 651 22.25 16.38 31.58
C TYR A 651 22.07 17.21 30.31
N PRO A 652 23.07 17.98 29.85
CA PRO A 652 22.98 18.74 28.62
C PRO A 652 22.63 17.87 27.40
N ALA A 653 21.90 18.45 26.47
CA ALA A 653 21.56 17.77 25.24
C ALA A 653 22.80 17.29 24.46
N GLY A 654 22.77 16.08 23.92
CA GLY A 654 23.88 15.41 23.26
C GLY A 654 24.80 14.63 24.17
N THR A 655 24.59 14.70 25.50
CA THR A 655 25.21 13.79 26.45
C THR A 655 24.63 12.38 26.24
N ARG A 656 25.48 11.35 26.30
CA ARG A 656 25.01 9.97 26.19
C ARG A 656 24.09 9.60 27.36
N SER A 657 22.98 8.98 27.03
CA SER A 657 21.97 8.61 28.02
C SER A 657 22.29 7.32 28.80
N THR A 658 23.26 6.50 28.31
CA THR A 658 23.60 5.22 28.92
C THR A 658 24.87 5.26 29.76
N ASN A 659 25.02 4.26 30.64
CA ASN A 659 26.14 4.09 31.53
C ASN A 659 27.43 3.55 30.86
N GLU A 660 27.51 3.53 29.54
CA GLU A 660 28.69 3.05 28.81
C GLU A 660 29.90 3.98 28.88
N VAL A 661 29.71 5.21 29.35
CA VAL A 661 30.79 6.18 29.58
C VAL A 661 30.96 6.46 31.07
N ALA A 662 32.20 6.54 31.48
CA ALA A 662 32.55 6.79 32.91
C ALA A 662 32.02 8.14 33.42
N HIS A 663 31.77 9.11 32.56
CA HIS A 663 31.29 10.44 32.92
C HIS A 663 30.30 10.97 31.89
N TYR A 664 29.22 11.58 32.34
CA TYR A 664 28.45 12.48 31.49
C TYR A 664 29.24 13.78 31.28
N ASP A 665 29.14 14.32 30.08
CA ASP A 665 29.74 15.63 29.81
C ASP A 665 28.86 16.74 30.40
N GLY A 666 29.49 17.62 31.19
CA GLY A 666 28.82 18.74 31.82
C GLY A 666 28.23 18.42 33.21
N SER A 667 27.67 19.45 33.81
CA SER A 667 26.95 19.34 35.09
C SER A 667 25.48 19.11 34.85
N PRO A 668 24.82 18.22 35.62
CA PRO A 668 23.39 18.00 35.50
C PRO A 668 22.61 19.21 36.04
N GLU A 669 21.47 19.46 35.44
CA GLU A 669 20.44 20.32 36.01
C GLU A 669 19.56 19.51 36.96
N THR A 670 19.31 20.03 38.14
CA THR A 670 18.30 19.46 39.05
C THR A 670 16.94 20.00 38.60
N LEU A 671 16.02 19.10 38.34
CA LEU A 671 14.68 19.48 37.94
C LEU A 671 13.88 19.93 39.15
N THR A 672 13.25 21.08 39.05
CA THR A 672 12.46 21.69 40.13
C THR A 672 10.96 21.49 39.90
N TYR A 673 10.20 21.37 40.99
CA TYR A 673 8.76 21.33 40.99
C TYR A 673 8.18 22.27 42.09
N ASN A 674 7.23 23.10 41.71
CA ASN A 674 6.60 24.08 42.58
C ASN A 674 7.58 25.00 43.33
N GLY A 675 8.69 25.36 42.69
CA GLY A 675 9.70 26.25 43.26
C GLY A 675 10.61 25.63 44.33
N GLN A 676 10.57 24.32 44.47
CA GLN A 676 11.54 23.59 45.26
C GLN A 676 12.65 23.04 44.35
N ASP A 677 13.90 23.16 44.82
CA ASP A 677 15.08 22.82 44.03
C ASP A 677 15.27 21.31 43.81
N GLU A 678 14.39 20.47 44.32
CA GLU A 678 14.44 19.02 44.14
C GLU A 678 13.04 18.44 44.05
N VAL A 679 12.82 17.60 43.03
CA VAL A 679 11.65 16.75 42.98
C VAL A 679 11.95 15.57 43.92
N HIS A 680 11.62 15.76 45.21
CA HIS A 680 11.69 14.66 46.16
C HIS A 680 10.59 13.66 45.84
N LEU A 681 10.98 12.61 45.21
CA LEU A 681 10.14 11.43 45.00
C LEU A 681 10.21 10.65 46.32
N MET A 682 9.42 11.05 47.30
CA MET A 682 9.46 10.42 48.61
C MET A 682 8.38 9.38 48.76
N LEU A 683 8.86 8.20 49.11
CA LEU A 683 8.08 7.25 49.87
C LEU A 683 8.31 7.47 51.35
N GLY A 684 7.36 7.44 52.10
CA GLY A 684 7.48 7.39 53.54
C GLY A 684 6.41 8.18 54.25
N ALA A 685 6.60 8.40 55.56
CA ALA A 685 5.61 8.95 56.45
C ALA A 685 5.07 10.35 56.13
N GLU A 686 5.61 11.00 55.12
CA GLU A 686 5.01 12.18 54.50
C GLU A 686 4.03 11.69 53.46
N ALA A 687 2.83 11.44 53.89
CA ALA A 687 1.69 11.03 53.08
C ALA A 687 1.47 11.95 51.87
N GLY A 688 2.01 11.61 50.75
CA GLY A 688 1.97 12.36 49.53
C GLY A 688 2.96 11.88 48.49
N ALA A 689 3.81 10.93 48.88
CA ALA A 689 4.69 10.25 47.94
C ALA A 689 3.89 9.58 46.84
N MET A 690 4.37 9.69 45.63
CA MET A 690 3.76 9.08 44.46
C MET A 690 3.96 7.58 44.53
N VAL A 691 2.98 6.87 45.07
CA VAL A 691 3.01 5.41 45.14
C VAL A 691 1.92 4.88 44.17
N ASN A 692 2.17 5.01 42.91
CA ASN A 692 1.29 4.44 41.88
C ASN A 692 1.76 3.05 41.45
N THR A 693 2.22 2.24 42.42
CA THR A 693 2.79 0.92 42.19
C THR A 693 2.01 -0.18 42.90
N GLY A 694 1.28 0.15 43.99
CA GLY A 694 0.49 -0.76 44.76
C GLY A 694 -1.02 -0.73 44.46
N SER A 695 -1.80 -1.60 45.15
CA SER A 695 -3.25 -1.68 44.99
C SER A 695 -4.05 -0.48 45.53
N SER A 696 -3.39 0.45 46.20
CA SER A 696 -3.98 1.67 46.79
C SER A 696 -3.20 2.93 46.36
N ALA A 697 -2.97 3.10 45.10
CA ALA A 697 -2.34 4.30 44.57
C ALA A 697 -3.15 5.55 44.94
N THR A 698 -2.53 6.52 45.59
CA THR A 698 -3.21 7.72 46.11
C THR A 698 -2.61 9.03 45.62
N ALA A 699 -1.43 8.97 44.99
CA ALA A 699 -0.75 10.18 44.51
C ALA A 699 -1.04 10.46 43.03
N ARG A 700 -1.10 11.73 42.66
CA ARG A 700 -1.27 12.16 41.29
C ARG A 700 0.10 12.31 40.60
N PRO A 701 0.18 12.02 39.29
CA PRO A 701 1.38 12.31 38.51
C PRO A 701 1.80 13.77 38.61
N ILE A 702 3.12 14.01 38.63
CA ILE A 702 3.70 15.35 38.54
C ILE A 702 4.25 15.56 37.11
N THR A 703 4.02 16.75 36.55
CA THR A 703 4.59 17.12 35.27
C THR A 703 5.56 18.27 35.42
N ILE A 704 6.78 18.06 34.93
CA ILE A 704 7.83 19.06 34.81
C ILE A 704 7.97 19.37 33.33
N GLN A 705 8.04 20.64 32.97
CA GLN A 705 8.19 21.05 31.58
C GLN A 705 9.57 21.65 31.37
N ILE A 706 10.29 21.14 30.37
CA ILE A 706 11.57 21.64 29.94
C ILE A 706 11.50 22.19 28.51
N ASP A 707 12.44 23.05 28.13
CA ASP A 707 12.60 23.46 26.75
C ASP A 707 13.15 22.31 25.92
N LYS A 708 12.54 22.01 24.76
CA LYS A 708 13.03 20.97 23.87
C LYS A 708 14.46 21.25 23.40
N GLY A 709 14.72 22.46 22.91
CA GLY A 709 16.03 22.81 22.36
C GLY A 709 16.56 21.69 21.44
N ASN A 710 17.69 21.12 21.78
CA ASN A 710 18.33 19.98 21.08
C ASN A 710 18.06 18.62 21.76
N TYR A 711 17.16 18.56 22.73
CA TYR A 711 16.81 17.29 23.36
C TYR A 711 15.93 16.42 22.45
N ASP A 712 16.22 15.13 22.42
CA ASP A 712 15.40 14.10 21.82
C ASP A 712 14.65 13.35 22.94
N PRO A 713 13.30 13.38 22.97
CA PRO A 713 12.51 12.68 23.99
C PRO A 713 12.78 11.18 24.07
N ALA A 714 13.23 10.56 22.97
CA ALA A 714 13.60 9.15 22.92
C ALA A 714 14.98 8.85 23.55
N HIS A 715 15.81 9.87 23.79
CA HIS A 715 17.19 9.72 24.24
C HIS A 715 17.60 10.83 25.21
N LEU A 716 16.71 11.21 26.13
CA LEU A 716 17.05 12.18 27.16
C LEU A 716 18.14 11.63 28.07
N PRO A 717 19.18 12.39 28.38
CA PRO A 717 20.23 12.01 29.30
C PRO A 717 19.75 12.19 30.76
N LEU A 718 18.73 11.41 31.11
CA LEU A 718 18.16 11.38 32.46
C LEU A 718 18.90 10.42 33.37
N ALA A 719 19.00 10.79 34.63
CA ALA A 719 19.46 9.93 35.71
C ALA A 719 18.60 10.19 36.96
N ILE A 720 18.58 9.22 37.87
CA ILE A 720 18.05 9.41 39.20
C ILE A 720 19.23 9.42 40.19
N PHE A 721 19.10 10.15 41.27
CA PHE A 721 20.15 10.29 42.29
C PHE A 721 19.58 10.17 43.71
N SER A 722 20.27 9.42 44.54
CA SER A 722 20.05 9.42 45.98
C SER A 722 21.37 9.61 46.72
N ALA A 723 21.34 10.18 47.92
CA ALA A 723 22.51 10.28 48.77
C ALA A 723 23.06 8.90 49.23
N ALA A 724 22.20 7.88 49.22
CA ALA A 724 22.56 6.54 49.67
C ALA A 724 23.23 5.69 48.57
N GLN A 725 22.78 5.81 47.32
CA GLN A 725 23.23 4.98 46.19
C GLN A 725 24.07 5.73 45.16
N GLY A 726 24.08 7.07 45.23
CA GLY A 726 24.64 7.89 44.20
C GLY A 726 23.71 7.97 42.97
N GLU A 727 24.30 8.08 41.77
CA GLU A 727 23.60 8.25 40.54
C GLU A 727 23.34 6.91 39.85
N ILE A 728 22.11 6.72 39.42
CA ILE A 728 21.68 5.58 38.58
C ILE A 728 21.23 6.12 37.24
N ARG A 729 21.85 5.59 36.18
CA ARG A 729 21.66 5.93 34.80
C ARG A 729 20.99 4.78 34.04
N LEU A 730 20.66 4.99 32.76
CA LEU A 730 20.22 3.92 31.92
C LEU A 730 21.29 2.84 31.78
N ALA A 731 20.88 1.59 31.71
CA ALA A 731 21.77 0.45 31.57
C ALA A 731 22.51 0.47 30.26
N GLY A 732 23.80 0.16 30.26
CA GLY A 732 24.62 -0.03 29.08
C GLY A 732 24.53 -1.45 28.52
N SER A 733 25.31 -1.70 27.47
CA SER A 733 25.30 -3.00 26.78
C SER A 733 25.73 -4.14 27.70
N GLY A 734 24.92 -5.19 27.81
CA GLY A 734 25.17 -6.37 28.64
C GLY A 734 25.08 -6.14 30.16
N GLN A 735 24.66 -4.96 30.59
CA GLN A 735 24.44 -4.66 32.03
C GLN A 735 23.03 -5.11 32.47
N ALA A 736 22.83 -5.17 33.77
CA ALA A 736 21.51 -5.40 34.35
C ALA A 736 20.53 -4.27 33.99
N PRO A 737 19.24 -4.53 33.82
CA PRO A 737 18.25 -3.53 33.37
C PRO A 737 17.77 -2.63 34.53
N TYR A 738 18.66 -1.97 35.25
CA TYR A 738 18.30 -1.07 36.36
C TYR A 738 17.83 0.31 35.91
N GLY A 739 17.85 0.59 34.61
CA GLY A 739 17.32 1.81 33.97
C GLY A 739 17.15 1.55 32.48
N VAL A 740 15.94 1.71 31.95
CA VAL A 740 15.63 1.45 30.55
C VAL A 740 14.70 2.51 29.97
N ILE A 741 14.74 2.70 28.65
CA ILE A 741 13.77 3.52 27.92
C ILE A 741 12.84 2.59 27.15
N ILE A 742 11.55 2.74 27.40
CA ILE A 742 10.51 1.94 26.74
C ILE A 742 9.69 2.89 25.85
N PRO A 743 9.59 2.63 24.55
CA PRO A 743 8.77 3.46 23.67
C PRO A 743 7.27 3.27 23.94
N GLU A 744 6.50 4.25 23.51
CA GLU A 744 5.04 4.32 23.65
C GLU A 744 4.56 4.50 25.10
N ASP A 745 3.26 4.47 25.31
CA ASP A 745 2.63 4.64 26.62
C ASP A 745 2.64 3.31 27.38
N TRP A 746 3.74 3.06 28.05
CA TRP A 746 4.00 1.80 28.73
C TRP A 746 3.26 1.68 30.08
N SER A 747 2.78 0.48 30.38
CA SER A 747 2.21 0.09 31.67
C SER A 747 3.29 -0.53 32.57
N TRP A 748 3.52 0.03 33.73
CA TRP A 748 4.56 -0.45 34.63
C TRP A 748 4.09 -1.61 35.53
N PRO A 749 4.99 -2.54 35.91
CA PRO A 749 4.65 -3.61 36.84
C PRO A 749 4.16 -3.10 38.19
N ARG A 750 3.36 -3.89 38.87
CA ARG A 750 3.01 -3.62 40.27
C ARG A 750 4.19 -3.86 41.17
N GLU A 751 4.18 -3.18 42.32
CA GLU A 751 5.17 -3.32 43.39
C GLU A 751 5.53 -4.78 43.67
N ARG A 752 6.83 -5.09 43.64
CA ARG A 752 7.41 -6.44 43.85
C ARG A 752 7.03 -7.50 42.84
N ILE A 753 6.49 -7.11 41.68
CA ILE A 753 6.28 -8.00 40.56
C ILE A 753 7.39 -7.74 39.55
N CYS A 754 8.37 -8.63 39.47
CA CYS A 754 9.46 -8.43 38.55
C CYS A 754 8.97 -8.37 37.07
N ILE A 755 9.73 -7.66 36.26
CA ILE A 755 9.36 -7.39 34.85
C ILE A 755 9.14 -8.66 34.04
N THR A 756 9.87 -9.76 34.33
CA THR A 756 9.67 -11.07 33.65
C THR A 756 8.36 -11.75 34.01
N GLN A 757 7.73 -11.37 35.13
CA GLN A 757 6.41 -11.85 35.51
C GLN A 757 5.31 -10.99 34.89
N ALA A 758 5.54 -9.68 34.87
CA ALA A 758 4.61 -8.73 34.32
C ALA A 758 4.51 -8.81 32.77
N TYR A 759 5.58 -9.27 32.12
CA TYR A 759 5.68 -9.38 30.65
C TYR A 759 6.15 -10.77 30.24
N ASN A 760 5.23 -11.74 30.27
CA ASN A 760 5.50 -13.16 30.06
C ASN A 760 4.60 -13.82 28.99
N GLU A 761 4.09 -13.06 28.05
CA GLU A 761 3.31 -13.61 26.93
C GLU A 761 4.21 -14.38 25.97
N ALA A 762 3.79 -15.56 25.55
CA ALA A 762 4.58 -16.42 24.67
C ALA A 762 4.85 -15.74 23.31
N GLY A 763 6.10 -15.67 22.91
CA GLY A 763 6.55 -14.97 21.71
C GLY A 763 6.92 -13.50 21.92
N HIS A 764 6.49 -12.88 23.03
CA HIS A 764 6.68 -11.47 23.37
C HIS A 764 7.21 -11.30 24.79
N ARG A 765 8.05 -12.23 25.29
CA ARG A 765 8.51 -12.18 26.67
C ARG A 765 9.70 -11.24 26.83
N PHE A 766 9.71 -10.49 27.94
CA PHE A 766 10.89 -9.73 28.34
C PHE A 766 12.14 -10.62 28.47
N ALA A 767 11.96 -11.87 28.96
CA ALA A 767 13.04 -12.84 29.06
C ALA A 767 13.69 -13.16 27.72
N ASP A 768 12.91 -13.30 26.66
CA ASP A 768 13.41 -13.58 25.29
C ASP A 768 14.13 -12.35 24.71
N PHE A 769 13.61 -11.15 24.96
CA PHE A 769 14.26 -9.89 24.62
C PHE A 769 15.63 -9.74 25.30
N ALA A 770 15.72 -10.03 26.60
CA ALA A 770 16.98 -9.95 27.35
C ALA A 770 18.01 -10.97 26.87
N ALA A 771 17.58 -12.20 26.56
CA ALA A 771 18.47 -13.31 26.21
C ALA A 771 18.99 -13.27 24.77
N THR A 772 18.29 -12.61 23.86
CA THR A 772 18.64 -12.59 22.43
C THR A 772 18.34 -11.23 21.80
N VAL A 773 19.39 -10.56 21.35
CA VAL A 773 19.26 -9.26 20.67
C VAL A 773 18.39 -9.39 19.40
N GLY A 774 17.45 -8.48 19.22
CA GLY A 774 16.52 -8.45 18.08
C GLY A 774 15.35 -9.43 18.19
N THR A 775 15.10 -9.98 19.37
CA THR A 775 13.96 -10.89 19.62
C THR A 775 12.98 -10.23 20.61
N ALA A 776 11.68 -10.42 20.39
CA ALA A 776 10.60 -9.91 21.23
C ALA A 776 10.74 -8.41 21.55
N GLU A 777 11.13 -7.59 20.57
CA GLU A 777 11.34 -6.15 20.73
C GLU A 777 10.05 -5.38 21.04
N ASP A 778 8.91 -6.03 20.93
CA ASP A 778 7.56 -5.54 21.23
C ASP A 778 7.01 -6.02 22.59
N TRP A 779 7.84 -6.66 23.42
CA TRP A 779 7.42 -7.23 24.71
C TRP A 779 6.59 -6.28 25.56
N TYR A 780 6.89 -5.01 25.52
CA TYR A 780 6.21 -3.97 26.30
C TYR A 780 4.75 -3.71 25.88
N LYS A 781 4.35 -4.19 24.71
CA LYS A 781 2.96 -4.14 24.20
C LYS A 781 2.10 -5.29 24.71
N HIS A 782 2.71 -6.31 25.37
CA HIS A 782 2.08 -7.56 25.77
C HIS A 782 2.09 -7.77 27.29
N PRO A 783 1.43 -6.86 28.07
CA PRO A 783 1.40 -6.96 29.52
C PRO A 783 0.49 -8.08 29.99
N THR A 784 0.83 -8.69 31.12
CA THR A 784 -0.08 -9.54 31.88
C THR A 784 -1.00 -8.68 32.76
N ASN A 785 -1.81 -9.31 33.61
CA ASN A 785 -2.65 -8.59 34.56
C ASN A 785 -1.89 -8.00 35.76
N TRP A 786 -0.56 -8.11 35.83
CA TRP A 786 0.31 -7.62 36.91
C TRP A 786 0.89 -6.22 36.65
N VAL A 787 0.28 -5.45 35.78
CA VAL A 787 0.71 -4.10 35.44
C VAL A 787 -0.28 -3.03 35.91
N MET A 788 0.17 -1.80 35.88
CA MET A 788 -0.62 -0.61 36.14
C MET A 788 -0.32 0.47 35.13
N ASN A 789 -1.29 1.34 34.89
CA ASN A 789 -1.15 2.52 34.05
C ASN A 789 -2.06 3.64 34.57
N GLU A 790 -1.93 4.83 33.97
CA GLU A 790 -2.71 6.00 34.40
C GLU A 790 -4.24 5.76 34.23
N ALA A 791 -4.66 5.11 33.17
CA ALA A 791 -6.07 4.82 32.95
C ALA A 791 -6.64 3.87 34.02
N SER A 792 -5.86 2.87 34.47
CA SER A 792 -6.27 1.97 35.55
C SER A 792 -6.36 2.66 36.92
N LEU A 793 -5.72 3.80 37.04
CA LEU A 793 -5.70 4.68 38.24
C LEU A 793 -6.75 5.79 38.18
N GLY A 794 -7.44 5.94 37.05
CA GLY A 794 -8.48 6.94 36.86
C GLY A 794 -7.94 8.35 36.57
N TYR A 795 -6.79 8.46 35.94
CA TYR A 795 -6.15 9.72 35.57
C TYR A 795 -6.31 10.01 34.07
#